data_ae1d8a02a56f48a15c7e46ec85781ff1
#
_entry.id   ae1d8a02a56f48a15c7e46ec85781ff1
#
_cell.length_a   1.000
_cell.length_b   1.000
_cell.length_c   1.000
_cell.angle_alpha   90.00
_cell.angle_beta   90.00
_cell.angle_gamma   90.00
#
_symmetry.space_group_name_H-M   'P 1'
#
loop_
_entity.id
_entity.type
_entity.pdbx_description
1 polymer ?
#
loop_
_entity_poly.entity_id
_entity_poly.type
_entity_poly.pdbx_seq_one_letter_code
_entity_poly.pdbx_strand_id
1 'polypeptide(L)'
;MLFTATPYRRDGLTLPGRVIFRFPLREAQKEGYFSTIDFTAVLDLDDDDEALARAALSRLRSDLDAGHEHLLLARVGTKPRADEIQALYSRLAPEFAPKVIYDSLRASERDAAIRAMRERSSRVIVCVDMLGEGFDLPTLKVGAFHDTHRSLSPMVQLIGRLARTSSPVTIGTASVFIRQDPKQALSPLRFLLREDPDWDKVLSDITERATERADEISEFEASFADNPPDVPVGLLEPKMSARAFATTTVDWDPLAARAVYGDRILDGLISVNRDDTIAWFVIETVSDLRWGDIPSLRATDYTLVVLFLDRTQGLLYVHCSDTKRSLDDLVEAVVGHEPAPVNGYDTFKVFAKLDRLVPTNIGLLDARDRDKRFSMHVGSDVETALTEAERTHKANTHVAAKAVQEGERVTIAAALSGRFWSMRTASNLAEWRRWCRDQGAKLRDRSVDVRSLFRDMIIPVDVKERPPYPFLAVEWPWELYVRAGTSSRVVFNANGVPLTDAGLRIDDYGVDGPLRFSVVTPTWELPYEGRFGSTGVHYRALGDDATVEGGRGSTAPLSTWLNNHKPTLLLSGDRLITGDDRLLAPRTELPPYPRDHLRSLDWAAGGVNIAVESQGLDRRADSIQAFMARYLGENQTFDVLIDDDRSGEAADLVGIRVDGGDLHVTLVHCKYSSKPDAGSRLKDPYEVCGQAMRGARWRDNAALPLLEHLDRRAVGYTRRFGGTAFEIGDREMLFRIRQQASLLFPRFTTMIARPGLSIGSASDEQLRLIAGAASYVQTVTKGGFEVYGSD
;
A
#
# COMPACT_ATOMS: atom_id res chain seq x y z
N MET A 1 -0.81 57.90 -30.57
CA MET A 1 -0.74 57.60 -29.14
C MET A 1 -1.87 56.64 -28.81
N LEU A 2 -1.57 55.52 -28.21
CA LEU A 2 -2.58 54.49 -27.86
C LEU A 2 -2.77 54.51 -26.33
N PHE A 3 -4.02 54.62 -25.87
CA PHE A 3 -4.39 54.47 -24.46
C PHE A 3 -5.05 53.12 -24.29
N THR A 4 -4.58 52.32 -23.40
CA THR A 4 -5.14 51.00 -23.13
C THR A 4 -4.96 50.61 -21.66
N ALA A 5 -5.98 49.97 -21.06
CA ALA A 5 -5.87 49.40 -19.74
C ALA A 5 -5.10 48.05 -19.75
N THR A 6 -4.99 47.43 -20.92
CA THR A 6 -4.33 46.13 -21.08
C THR A 6 -3.46 46.19 -22.32
N PRO A 7 -2.14 46.37 -22.20
CA PRO A 7 -1.20 46.48 -23.34
C PRO A 7 -0.89 45.13 -24.01
N TYR A 8 -1.73 44.12 -23.77
CA TYR A 8 -1.54 42.76 -24.24
C TYR A 8 -2.55 42.39 -25.33
N ARG A 9 -2.09 41.61 -26.31
CA ARG A 9 -2.90 40.98 -27.32
C ARG A 9 -3.57 39.71 -26.75
N ARG A 10 -4.57 39.21 -27.46
CA ARG A 10 -5.27 37.94 -27.10
C ARG A 10 -4.36 36.72 -27.16
N ASP A 11 -3.22 36.80 -27.86
CA ASP A 11 -2.18 35.79 -27.98
C ASP A 11 -1.10 35.90 -26.89
N GLY A 12 -1.26 36.78 -25.90
CA GLY A 12 -0.30 36.99 -24.80
C GLY A 12 0.88 37.89 -25.15
N LEU A 13 1.02 38.37 -26.38
CA LEU A 13 2.08 39.27 -26.77
C LEU A 13 1.73 40.72 -26.43
N THR A 14 2.73 41.54 -26.08
CA THR A 14 2.58 42.99 -25.87
C THR A 14 2.27 43.72 -27.17
N LEU A 15 1.47 44.79 -27.07
CA LEU A 15 1.25 45.68 -28.19
C LEU A 15 2.59 46.32 -28.63
N PRO A 16 2.88 46.36 -29.92
CA PRO A 16 4.10 47.00 -30.38
C PRO A 16 4.09 48.50 -30.12
N GLY A 17 5.14 48.99 -29.47
CA GLY A 17 5.27 50.40 -29.16
C GLY A 17 6.08 50.67 -27.86
N ARG A 18 6.48 51.95 -27.68
CA ARG A 18 7.13 52.39 -26.46
C ARG A 18 6.09 52.85 -25.46
N VAL A 19 6.04 52.21 -24.26
CA VAL A 19 5.24 52.71 -23.13
C VAL A 19 5.83 54.02 -22.64
N ILE A 20 5.06 55.12 -22.76
CA ILE A 20 5.50 56.47 -22.38
C ILE A 20 4.98 56.90 -21.02
N PHE A 21 3.91 56.25 -20.53
CA PHE A 21 3.34 56.52 -19.21
C PHE A 21 2.56 55.28 -18.74
N ARG A 22 2.70 54.95 -17.45
CA ARG A 22 1.86 53.98 -16.76
C ARG A 22 1.22 54.64 -15.58
N PHE A 23 -0.07 54.33 -15.32
CA PHE A 23 -0.78 54.71 -14.11
C PHE A 23 -1.13 53.44 -13.35
N PRO A 24 -0.30 53.11 -12.35
CA PRO A 24 -0.47 51.86 -11.61
C PRO A 24 -1.80 51.82 -10.84
N LEU A 25 -2.38 50.63 -10.69
CA LEU A 25 -3.65 50.39 -9.94
C LEU A 25 -3.59 50.97 -8.51
N ARG A 26 -2.44 50.87 -7.88
CA ARG A 26 -2.17 51.40 -6.54
C ARG A 26 -2.34 52.91 -6.46
N GLU A 27 -1.85 53.65 -7.42
CA GLU A 27 -2.04 55.10 -7.48
C GLU A 27 -3.51 55.43 -7.72
N ALA A 28 -4.16 54.65 -8.61
CA ALA A 28 -5.61 54.79 -8.86
C ALA A 28 -6.46 54.48 -7.59
N GLN A 29 -6.02 53.56 -6.76
CA GLN A 29 -6.65 53.29 -5.47
C GLN A 29 -6.41 54.39 -4.45
N LYS A 30 -5.17 54.88 -4.35
CA LYS A 30 -4.87 56.02 -3.47
C LYS A 30 -5.66 57.27 -3.83
N GLU A 31 -5.85 57.51 -5.10
CA GLU A 31 -6.64 58.63 -5.61
C GLU A 31 -8.14 58.38 -5.58
N GLY A 32 -8.61 57.19 -5.11
CA GLY A 32 -9.99 56.86 -4.94
C GLY A 32 -10.76 56.48 -6.21
N TYR A 33 -10.07 56.23 -7.31
CA TYR A 33 -10.67 55.75 -8.55
C TYR A 33 -11.04 54.26 -8.51
N PHE A 34 -10.41 53.48 -7.61
CA PHE A 34 -10.66 52.05 -7.41
C PHE A 34 -10.78 51.69 -5.93
N SER A 35 -11.70 50.77 -5.59
CA SER A 35 -11.82 50.18 -4.26
C SER A 35 -10.83 49.04 -4.09
N THR A 36 -10.61 48.63 -2.84
CA THR A 36 -9.92 47.40 -2.51
C THR A 36 -10.70 46.19 -3.02
N ILE A 37 -10.00 45.09 -3.28
CA ILE A 37 -10.59 43.84 -3.81
C ILE A 37 -10.17 42.70 -2.88
N ASP A 38 -11.17 41.97 -2.35
CA ASP A 38 -10.96 40.74 -1.57
C ASP A 38 -11.12 39.54 -2.50
N PHE A 39 -10.12 38.69 -2.54
CA PHE A 39 -10.16 37.44 -3.31
C PHE A 39 -10.38 36.25 -2.41
N THR A 40 -11.30 35.38 -2.77
CA THR A 40 -11.58 34.12 -2.11
C THR A 40 -11.54 32.98 -3.12
N ALA A 41 -10.63 32.04 -2.93
CA ALA A 41 -10.61 30.78 -3.67
C ALA A 41 -11.58 29.80 -3.00
N VAL A 42 -12.53 29.26 -3.75
CA VAL A 42 -13.52 28.30 -3.23
C VAL A 42 -13.22 26.92 -3.79
N LEU A 43 -13.17 25.95 -2.88
CA LEU A 43 -12.92 24.54 -3.18
C LEU A 43 -14.05 23.70 -2.57
N ASP A 44 -14.75 22.93 -3.41
CA ASP A 44 -15.64 21.87 -2.99
C ASP A 44 -15.43 20.63 -3.85
N LEU A 45 -15.57 19.44 -3.31
CA LEU A 45 -15.28 18.20 -4.01
C LEU A 45 -16.49 17.50 -4.59
N ASP A 46 -17.67 17.87 -4.13
CA ASP A 46 -18.91 17.23 -4.59
C ASP A 46 -19.63 18.09 -5.62
N ASP A 47 -19.61 19.41 -5.44
CA ASP A 47 -20.19 20.39 -6.38
C ASP A 47 -19.49 21.75 -6.24
N ASP A 48 -18.42 21.95 -7.00
CA ASP A 48 -17.63 23.18 -7.02
C ASP A 48 -18.47 24.42 -7.36
N ASP A 49 -19.51 24.27 -8.22
CA ASP A 49 -20.37 25.37 -8.63
C ASP A 49 -21.36 25.77 -7.52
N GLU A 50 -21.89 24.79 -6.81
CA GLU A 50 -22.82 25.09 -5.70
C GLU A 50 -22.07 25.75 -4.53
N ALA A 51 -20.85 25.27 -4.22
CA ALA A 51 -20.03 25.85 -3.16
C ALA A 51 -19.61 27.29 -3.48
N LEU A 52 -19.19 27.54 -4.73
CA LEU A 52 -18.84 28.88 -5.21
C LEU A 52 -20.04 29.80 -5.15
N ALA A 53 -21.21 29.34 -5.63
CA ALA A 53 -22.45 30.13 -5.59
C ALA A 53 -22.88 30.44 -4.14
N ARG A 54 -22.80 29.48 -3.22
CA ARG A 54 -23.13 29.69 -1.79
C ARG A 54 -22.19 30.70 -1.15
N ALA A 55 -20.89 30.64 -1.40
CA ALA A 55 -19.92 31.59 -0.88
C ALA A 55 -20.19 33.03 -1.38
N ALA A 56 -20.40 33.18 -2.67
CA ALA A 56 -20.70 34.49 -3.26
C ALA A 56 -22.06 35.05 -2.78
N LEU A 57 -23.06 34.20 -2.65
CA LEU A 57 -24.38 34.60 -2.09
C LEU A 57 -24.32 34.95 -0.63
N SER A 58 -23.52 34.23 0.17
CA SER A 58 -23.29 34.58 1.59
C SER A 58 -22.65 35.96 1.72
N ARG A 59 -21.65 36.26 0.87
CA ARG A 59 -21.06 37.60 0.85
C ARG A 59 -22.05 38.66 0.44
N LEU A 60 -22.84 38.44 -0.62
CA LEU A 60 -23.87 39.37 -1.06
C LEU A 60 -24.88 39.66 0.06
N ARG A 61 -25.35 38.63 0.77
CA ARG A 61 -26.26 38.79 1.91
C ARG A 61 -25.66 39.64 3.01
N SER A 62 -24.40 39.30 3.39
CA SER A 62 -23.67 40.07 4.41
C SER A 62 -23.49 41.54 4.03
N ASP A 63 -23.21 41.84 2.76
CA ASP A 63 -23.06 43.21 2.27
C ASP A 63 -24.38 43.95 2.29
N LEU A 64 -25.48 43.27 1.94
CA LEU A 64 -26.85 43.87 2.02
C LEU A 64 -27.26 44.12 3.47
N ASP A 65 -26.96 43.19 4.40
CA ASP A 65 -27.20 43.35 5.83
C ASP A 65 -26.39 44.51 6.43
N ALA A 66 -25.18 44.75 5.90
CA ALA A 66 -24.34 45.90 6.25
C ALA A 66 -24.83 47.23 5.62
N GLY A 67 -25.94 47.21 4.86
CA GLY A 67 -26.49 48.40 4.25
C GLY A 67 -25.92 48.78 2.87
N HIS A 68 -25.10 47.95 2.30
CA HIS A 68 -24.55 48.12 0.94
C HIS A 68 -25.58 47.63 -0.11
N GLU A 69 -25.65 48.32 -1.23
CA GLU A 69 -26.55 47.92 -2.31
C GLU A 69 -25.82 47.10 -3.40
N HIS A 70 -25.03 46.12 -2.97
CA HIS A 70 -24.21 45.36 -3.88
C HIS A 70 -25.01 44.41 -4.80
N LEU A 71 -24.44 44.13 -5.96
CA LEU A 71 -24.91 43.21 -6.97
C LEU A 71 -23.84 42.13 -7.19
N LEU A 72 -24.29 40.91 -7.56
CA LEU A 72 -23.42 39.76 -7.85
C LEU A 72 -23.39 39.49 -9.37
N LEU A 73 -22.21 39.33 -9.90
CA LEU A 73 -21.95 38.84 -11.24
C LEU A 73 -21.37 37.42 -11.16
N ALA A 74 -22.06 36.46 -11.75
CA ALA A 74 -21.56 35.13 -12.00
C ALA A 74 -21.09 35.00 -13.45
N ARG A 75 -19.84 34.62 -13.65
CA ARG A 75 -19.28 34.48 -14.99
C ARG A 75 -19.08 33.03 -15.35
N VAL A 76 -19.44 32.67 -16.60
CA VAL A 76 -19.23 31.32 -17.19
C VAL A 76 -18.65 31.40 -18.60
N GLY A 77 -18.16 30.28 -19.13
CA GLY A 77 -17.49 30.22 -20.44
C GLY A 77 -18.40 29.94 -21.63
N THR A 78 -19.61 29.38 -21.42
CA THR A 78 -20.53 29.01 -22.51
C THR A 78 -21.99 29.27 -22.17
N LYS A 79 -22.84 29.39 -23.21
CA LYS A 79 -24.29 29.64 -23.05
C LYS A 79 -25.01 28.54 -22.29
N PRO A 80 -24.81 27.23 -22.59
CA PRO A 80 -25.41 26.16 -21.80
C PRO A 80 -25.04 26.23 -20.31
N ARG A 81 -23.82 26.59 -20.01
CA ARG A 81 -23.37 26.80 -18.63
C ARG A 81 -24.02 27.99 -17.97
N ALA A 82 -24.33 29.06 -18.75
CA ALA A 82 -25.02 30.22 -18.20
C ALA A 82 -26.45 29.88 -17.76
N ASP A 83 -27.16 29.08 -18.54
CA ASP A 83 -28.51 28.63 -18.20
C ASP A 83 -28.49 27.67 -16.99
N GLU A 84 -27.50 26.78 -16.91
CA GLU A 84 -27.29 25.87 -15.77
C GLU A 84 -27.00 26.65 -14.47
N ILE A 85 -26.05 27.57 -14.50
CA ILE A 85 -25.65 28.38 -13.34
C ILE A 85 -26.77 29.35 -12.95
N GLN A 86 -27.50 29.89 -13.90
CA GLN A 86 -28.68 30.71 -13.60
C GLN A 86 -29.77 29.89 -12.88
N ALA A 87 -29.99 28.64 -13.29
CA ALA A 87 -30.89 27.72 -12.60
C ALA A 87 -30.39 27.40 -11.17
N LEU A 88 -29.07 27.21 -10.99
CA LEU A 88 -28.46 27.02 -9.68
C LEU A 88 -28.68 28.21 -8.75
N TYR A 89 -28.40 29.45 -9.21
CA TYR A 89 -28.64 30.65 -8.41
C TYR A 89 -30.15 30.86 -8.14
N SER A 90 -31.04 30.53 -9.09
CA SER A 90 -32.47 30.60 -8.88
C SER A 90 -32.97 29.61 -7.82
N ARG A 91 -32.32 28.46 -7.70
CA ARG A 91 -32.60 27.46 -6.66
C ARG A 91 -32.09 27.91 -5.28
N LEU A 92 -30.87 28.48 -5.23
CA LEU A 92 -30.19 28.84 -3.98
C LEU A 92 -30.65 30.18 -3.38
N ALA A 93 -31.07 31.11 -4.23
CA ALA A 93 -31.47 32.47 -3.84
C ALA A 93 -32.56 33.05 -4.78
N PRO A 94 -33.76 32.46 -4.78
CA PRO A 94 -34.86 32.93 -5.61
C PRO A 94 -35.25 34.38 -5.27
N GLU A 95 -35.00 34.83 -4.05
CA GLU A 95 -35.23 36.21 -3.59
C GLU A 95 -34.46 37.26 -4.37
N PHE A 96 -33.34 36.89 -4.99
CA PHE A 96 -32.50 37.79 -5.78
C PHE A 96 -32.87 37.80 -7.27
N ALA A 97 -33.85 37.04 -7.70
CA ALA A 97 -34.37 36.97 -9.08
C ALA A 97 -33.26 36.88 -10.15
N PRO A 98 -32.38 35.84 -10.14
CA PRO A 98 -31.22 35.75 -11.02
C PRO A 98 -31.59 35.87 -12.51
N LYS A 99 -30.79 36.65 -13.26
CA LYS A 99 -30.96 36.86 -14.70
C LYS A 99 -29.74 36.36 -15.46
N VAL A 100 -29.91 36.01 -16.74
CA VAL A 100 -28.82 35.58 -17.63
C VAL A 100 -28.63 36.60 -18.75
N ILE A 101 -27.35 36.81 -19.14
CA ILE A 101 -26.98 37.66 -20.28
C ILE A 101 -25.89 36.98 -21.12
N TYR A 102 -26.13 36.85 -22.42
CA TYR A 102 -25.16 36.47 -23.41
C TYR A 102 -25.48 37.10 -24.79
N ASP A 103 -24.54 37.06 -25.71
CA ASP A 103 -24.60 37.81 -26.98
C ASP A 103 -25.78 37.46 -27.89
N SER A 104 -26.26 36.22 -27.88
CA SER A 104 -27.36 35.75 -28.74
C SER A 104 -28.77 35.99 -28.16
N LEU A 105 -28.87 36.58 -26.96
CA LEU A 105 -30.18 37.04 -26.46
C LEU A 105 -30.72 38.22 -27.30
N ARG A 106 -32.03 38.30 -27.44
CA ARG A 106 -32.64 39.44 -28.08
C ARG A 106 -32.27 40.73 -27.34
N ALA A 107 -32.10 41.82 -28.07
CA ALA A 107 -31.77 43.12 -27.47
C ALA A 107 -32.73 43.52 -26.35
N SER A 108 -34.02 43.28 -26.55
CA SER A 108 -35.07 43.56 -25.55
C SER A 108 -34.94 42.75 -24.25
N GLU A 109 -34.46 41.49 -24.35
CA GLU A 109 -34.21 40.60 -23.19
C GLU A 109 -32.97 41.05 -22.43
N ARG A 110 -31.92 41.41 -23.14
CA ARG A 110 -30.70 41.97 -22.54
C ARG A 110 -30.97 43.30 -21.82
N ASP A 111 -31.71 44.20 -22.49
CA ASP A 111 -32.06 45.48 -21.89
C ASP A 111 -32.97 45.32 -20.66
N ALA A 112 -33.88 44.34 -20.68
CA ALA A 112 -34.72 44.01 -19.54
C ALA A 112 -33.90 43.46 -18.36
N ALA A 113 -32.91 42.58 -18.62
CA ALA A 113 -32.04 42.06 -17.57
C ALA A 113 -31.18 43.18 -16.97
N ILE A 114 -30.57 44.03 -17.80
CA ILE A 114 -29.77 45.20 -17.34
C ILE A 114 -30.63 46.17 -16.55
N ARG A 115 -31.88 46.42 -17.00
CA ARG A 115 -32.80 47.29 -16.29
C ARG A 115 -33.17 46.71 -14.91
N ALA A 116 -33.45 45.39 -14.83
CA ALA A 116 -33.71 44.70 -13.57
C ALA A 116 -32.58 44.85 -12.56
N MET A 117 -31.30 44.81 -13.03
CA MET A 117 -30.14 45.04 -12.18
C MET A 117 -30.06 46.52 -11.71
N ARG A 118 -30.31 47.48 -12.60
CA ARG A 118 -30.30 48.91 -12.26
C ARG A 118 -31.42 49.28 -11.26
N GLU A 119 -32.60 48.70 -11.44
CA GLU A 119 -33.75 48.86 -10.57
C GLU A 119 -33.68 48.00 -9.32
N ARG A 120 -32.65 47.11 -9.21
CA ARG A 120 -32.45 46.18 -8.08
C ARG A 120 -33.61 45.20 -7.88
N SER A 121 -34.42 45.00 -8.86
CA SER A 121 -35.40 43.92 -8.91
C SER A 121 -34.75 42.55 -9.19
N SER A 122 -33.52 42.57 -9.69
CA SER A 122 -32.60 41.43 -9.70
C SER A 122 -31.27 41.82 -9.05
N ARG A 123 -30.72 40.94 -8.22
CA ARG A 123 -29.41 41.14 -7.54
C ARG A 123 -28.30 40.27 -8.10
N VAL A 124 -28.61 39.28 -8.90
CA VAL A 124 -27.65 38.31 -9.46
C VAL A 124 -27.78 38.29 -10.98
N ILE A 125 -26.65 38.41 -11.67
CA ILE A 125 -26.56 38.28 -13.11
C ILE A 125 -25.52 37.22 -13.50
N VAL A 126 -25.94 36.30 -14.38
CA VAL A 126 -25.04 35.28 -14.95
C VAL A 126 -24.68 35.70 -16.37
N CYS A 127 -23.39 35.73 -16.71
CA CYS A 127 -22.95 36.18 -18.04
C CYS A 127 -21.95 35.23 -18.67
N VAL A 128 -21.97 35.16 -20.01
CA VAL A 128 -20.94 34.50 -20.82
C VAL A 128 -19.99 35.56 -21.36
N ASP A 129 -18.72 35.45 -20.99
CA ASP A 129 -17.55 36.19 -21.50
C ASP A 129 -17.65 37.72 -21.64
N MET A 130 -18.83 38.31 -21.61
CA MET A 130 -18.94 39.72 -21.91
C MET A 130 -19.96 40.45 -21.02
N LEU A 131 -19.44 41.44 -20.36
CA LEU A 131 -20.16 42.71 -20.29
C LEU A 131 -19.36 43.65 -21.20
N GLY A 132 -19.81 43.84 -22.45
CA GLY A 132 -19.19 44.69 -23.45
C GLY A 132 -18.98 46.13 -23.01
N GLU A 133 -18.30 46.94 -23.81
CA GLU A 133 -18.15 48.37 -23.59
C GLU A 133 -19.57 48.97 -23.37
N GLY A 134 -19.80 49.58 -22.19
CA GLY A 134 -21.09 50.23 -21.87
C GLY A 134 -21.84 49.65 -20.63
N PHE A 135 -21.41 48.53 -20.05
CA PHE A 135 -21.99 48.03 -18.80
C PHE A 135 -21.20 48.59 -17.60
N ASP A 136 -21.66 49.71 -17.08
CA ASP A 136 -21.07 50.36 -15.89
C ASP A 136 -22.13 50.37 -14.76
N LEU A 137 -21.91 49.51 -13.76
CA LEU A 137 -22.74 49.44 -12.55
C LEU A 137 -21.81 49.50 -11.34
N PRO A 138 -21.63 50.67 -10.70
CA PRO A 138 -20.70 50.84 -9.57
C PRO A 138 -21.03 49.95 -8.37
N THR A 139 -22.30 49.54 -8.22
CA THR A 139 -22.75 48.64 -7.17
C THR A 139 -22.46 47.15 -7.49
N LEU A 140 -21.92 46.81 -8.62
CA LEU A 140 -21.49 45.47 -8.97
C LEU A 140 -20.18 45.19 -8.23
N LYS A 141 -20.25 44.58 -7.04
CA LYS A 141 -19.14 44.44 -6.12
C LYS A 141 -18.81 42.99 -5.77
N VAL A 142 -19.67 42.04 -6.09
CA VAL A 142 -19.45 40.62 -5.88
C VAL A 142 -19.28 39.90 -7.21
N GLY A 143 -18.15 39.29 -7.45
CA GLY A 143 -17.86 38.51 -8.66
C GLY A 143 -17.65 37.03 -8.35
N ALA A 144 -18.33 36.11 -9.06
CA ALA A 144 -18.16 34.67 -8.97
C ALA A 144 -17.76 34.10 -10.34
N PHE A 145 -16.57 33.48 -10.38
CA PHE A 145 -16.02 32.94 -11.63
C PHE A 145 -16.13 31.41 -11.62
N HIS A 146 -17.18 30.88 -12.22
CA HIS A 146 -17.48 29.46 -12.31
C HIS A 146 -16.58 28.74 -13.32
N ASP A 147 -16.17 29.40 -14.38
CA ASP A 147 -15.29 28.87 -15.39
C ASP A 147 -14.04 29.73 -15.54
N THR A 148 -12.85 29.09 -15.62
CA THR A 148 -11.58 29.78 -15.84
C THR A 148 -11.41 30.19 -17.30
N HIS A 149 -10.85 31.37 -17.56
CA HIS A 149 -10.58 31.84 -18.91
C HIS A 149 -9.18 31.46 -19.39
N ARG A 150 -9.06 31.06 -20.68
CA ARG A 150 -7.76 30.77 -21.30
C ARG A 150 -6.93 32.05 -21.58
N SER A 151 -7.52 33.25 -21.52
CA SER A 151 -6.82 34.51 -21.69
C SER A 151 -7.07 35.47 -20.53
N LEU A 152 -6.04 36.17 -20.12
CA LEU A 152 -5.99 37.04 -18.96
C LEU A 152 -6.76 38.36 -19.12
N SER A 153 -6.67 38.94 -20.30
CA SER A 153 -7.20 40.29 -20.59
C SER A 153 -8.69 40.49 -20.21
N PRO A 154 -9.65 39.58 -20.53
CA PRO A 154 -11.04 39.74 -20.14
C PRO A 154 -11.26 39.67 -18.62
N MET A 155 -10.47 38.83 -17.91
CA MET A 155 -10.59 38.68 -16.47
C MET A 155 -10.14 39.94 -15.73
N VAL A 156 -9.01 40.51 -16.11
CA VAL A 156 -8.49 41.77 -15.57
C VAL A 156 -9.48 42.93 -15.80
N GLN A 157 -10.02 43.02 -16.98
CA GLN A 157 -11.02 44.07 -17.32
C GLN A 157 -12.27 43.92 -16.49
N LEU A 158 -12.72 42.71 -16.21
CA LEU A 158 -13.89 42.46 -15.41
C LEU A 158 -13.64 42.78 -13.92
N ILE A 159 -12.53 42.32 -13.36
CA ILE A 159 -12.10 42.64 -11.98
C ILE A 159 -11.93 44.16 -11.83
N GLY A 160 -11.30 44.84 -12.80
CA GLY A 160 -11.19 46.29 -12.80
C GLY A 160 -12.56 47.02 -12.81
N ARG A 161 -13.58 46.43 -13.39
CA ARG A 161 -14.97 46.99 -13.33
C ARG A 161 -15.61 46.82 -11.97
N LEU A 162 -15.41 45.70 -11.31
CA LEU A 162 -15.90 45.43 -9.93
C LEU A 162 -15.25 46.43 -8.95
N ALA A 163 -13.99 46.79 -9.16
CA ALA A 163 -13.26 47.71 -8.29
C ALA A 163 -13.54 49.22 -8.53
N ARG A 164 -14.17 49.62 -9.66
CA ARG A 164 -14.43 51.01 -9.96
C ARG A 164 -15.27 51.71 -8.90
N THR A 165 -14.90 52.95 -8.58
CA THR A 165 -15.69 53.86 -7.73
C THR A 165 -16.11 55.05 -8.60
N SER A 166 -17.40 55.32 -8.69
CA SER A 166 -17.94 56.42 -9.49
C SER A 166 -18.50 57.58 -8.66
N SER A 167 -18.23 57.62 -7.35
CA SER A 167 -18.79 58.63 -6.44
C SER A 167 -17.98 58.70 -5.16
N PRO A 168 -17.89 59.89 -4.48
CA PRO A 168 -17.22 60.01 -3.17
C PRO A 168 -17.92 59.28 -2.01
N VAL A 169 -19.02 58.56 -2.28
CA VAL A 169 -19.67 57.70 -1.30
C VAL A 169 -18.91 56.35 -1.26
N THR A 170 -18.50 55.93 -0.08
CA THR A 170 -17.88 54.63 0.17
C THR A 170 -18.78 53.48 -0.28
N ILE A 171 -18.54 52.95 -1.48
CA ILE A 171 -19.32 51.86 -2.09
C ILE A 171 -18.85 50.48 -1.54
N GLY A 172 -17.90 50.44 -0.57
CA GLY A 172 -17.39 49.20 0.02
C GLY A 172 -16.35 48.48 -0.85
N THR A 173 -15.83 47.39 -0.33
CA THR A 173 -14.80 46.54 -0.96
C THR A 173 -15.43 45.62 -2.01
N ALA A 174 -14.76 45.42 -3.14
CA ALA A 174 -15.13 44.42 -4.11
C ALA A 174 -14.70 43.03 -3.64
N SER A 175 -15.52 42.01 -3.85
CA SER A 175 -15.22 40.63 -3.48
C SER A 175 -15.27 39.73 -4.69
N VAL A 176 -14.20 38.93 -4.89
CA VAL A 176 -14.05 38.04 -6.03
C VAL A 176 -13.88 36.62 -5.55
N PHE A 177 -14.79 35.74 -6.00
CA PHE A 177 -14.79 34.32 -5.71
C PHE A 177 -14.40 33.57 -6.98
N ILE A 178 -13.39 32.69 -6.88
CA ILE A 178 -12.87 31.95 -8.02
C ILE A 178 -12.88 30.47 -7.67
N ARG A 179 -13.37 29.65 -8.59
CA ARG A 179 -13.23 28.20 -8.52
C ARG A 179 -11.76 27.85 -8.54
N GLN A 180 -11.30 27.12 -7.53
CA GLN A 180 -9.92 26.62 -7.47
C GLN A 180 -9.81 25.32 -8.28
N ASP A 181 -9.38 25.40 -9.53
CA ASP A 181 -8.91 24.23 -10.26
C ASP A 181 -7.47 23.92 -9.83
N PRO A 182 -7.19 22.74 -9.24
CA PRO A 182 -5.85 22.40 -8.78
C PRO A 182 -4.77 22.45 -9.86
N LYS A 183 -5.17 22.39 -11.13
CA LYS A 183 -4.26 22.37 -12.28
C LYS A 183 -4.01 23.73 -12.94
N GLN A 184 -4.83 24.74 -12.72
CA GLN A 184 -4.80 25.97 -13.49
C GLN A 184 -4.89 27.29 -12.68
N ALA A 185 -5.17 27.25 -11.40
CA ALA A 185 -5.56 28.41 -10.61
C ALA A 185 -4.49 29.49 -10.41
N LEU A 186 -3.24 29.17 -10.49
CA LEU A 186 -2.13 30.12 -10.26
C LEU A 186 -1.58 30.74 -11.55
N SER A 187 -1.81 30.17 -12.71
CA SER A 187 -1.20 30.61 -13.96
C SER A 187 -1.64 32.03 -14.39
N PRO A 188 -2.94 32.39 -14.40
CA PRO A 188 -3.36 33.74 -14.74
C PRO A 188 -2.97 34.79 -13.70
N LEU A 189 -3.03 34.45 -12.40
CA LEU A 189 -2.63 35.33 -11.29
C LEU A 189 -1.13 35.60 -11.28
N ARG A 190 -0.31 34.60 -11.53
CA ARG A 190 1.16 34.75 -11.68
C ARG A 190 1.54 35.67 -12.82
N PHE A 191 0.80 35.62 -13.92
CA PHE A 191 1.06 36.51 -15.05
C PHE A 191 0.69 37.97 -14.73
N LEU A 192 -0.39 38.20 -14.00
CA LEU A 192 -0.76 39.53 -13.48
C LEU A 192 0.33 40.13 -12.58
N LEU A 193 0.83 39.34 -11.63
CA LEU A 193 1.91 39.73 -10.71
C LEU A 193 3.21 40.06 -11.43
N ARG A 194 3.53 39.30 -12.48
CA ARG A 194 4.72 39.50 -13.28
C ARG A 194 4.69 40.80 -14.09
N GLU A 195 3.50 41.25 -14.49
CA GLU A 195 3.32 42.40 -15.38
C GLU A 195 3.09 43.75 -14.64
N ASP A 196 2.59 43.69 -13.42
CA ASP A 196 2.44 44.85 -12.53
C ASP A 196 2.67 44.46 -11.08
N PRO A 197 3.87 44.73 -10.51
CA PRO A 197 4.19 44.43 -9.13
C PRO A 197 3.28 45.10 -8.10
N ASP A 198 2.56 46.15 -8.48
CA ASP A 198 1.61 46.83 -7.58
C ASP A 198 0.29 46.05 -7.38
N TRP A 199 0.01 45.05 -8.21
CA TRP A 199 -1.07 44.05 -7.94
C TRP A 199 -0.77 43.22 -6.70
N ASP A 200 0.52 43.11 -6.34
CA ASP A 200 1.00 42.37 -5.18
C ASP A 200 0.37 42.82 -3.85
N LYS A 201 0.16 44.12 -3.68
CA LYS A 201 -0.45 44.66 -2.45
C LYS A 201 -1.97 44.64 -2.45
N VAL A 202 -2.58 44.54 -3.61
CA VAL A 202 -4.04 44.37 -3.77
C VAL A 202 -4.49 42.95 -3.43
N LEU A 203 -3.57 42.01 -3.58
CA LEU A 203 -3.75 40.57 -3.30
C LEU A 203 -3.05 40.14 -1.98
N SER A 204 -2.74 41.07 -1.06
CA SER A 204 -1.70 40.93 -0.03
C SER A 204 -1.81 39.72 0.89
N ASP A 205 -2.96 39.22 1.24
CA ASP A 205 -3.08 38.06 2.15
C ASP A 205 -2.88 36.69 1.48
N ILE A 206 -3.17 36.59 0.19
CA ILE A 206 -2.92 35.36 -0.61
C ILE A 206 -1.54 35.44 -1.28
N THR A 207 -1.09 36.66 -1.55
CA THR A 207 0.05 36.96 -2.42
C THR A 207 1.37 36.98 -1.66
N GLU A 208 1.41 37.37 -0.38
CA GLU A 208 2.67 37.36 0.39
C GLU A 208 3.22 35.93 0.46
N ARG A 209 2.38 34.95 0.75
CA ARG A 209 2.76 33.54 0.72
C ARG A 209 2.99 32.98 -0.70
N ALA A 210 2.30 33.51 -1.72
CA ALA A 210 2.46 33.04 -3.10
C ALA A 210 3.68 33.66 -3.77
N THR A 211 4.03 34.90 -3.43
CA THR A 211 5.20 35.62 -3.97
C THR A 211 6.48 35.11 -3.32
N GLU A 212 6.53 34.94 -1.99
CA GLU A 212 7.64 34.27 -1.32
C GLU A 212 7.87 32.87 -1.93
N ARG A 213 6.80 32.13 -2.18
CA ARG A 213 6.89 30.84 -2.88
C ARG A 213 7.38 30.93 -4.31
N ALA A 214 6.98 31.95 -5.06
CA ALA A 214 7.42 32.14 -6.46
C ALA A 214 8.90 32.57 -6.53
N ASP A 215 9.35 33.42 -5.62
CA ASP A 215 10.74 33.83 -5.51
C ASP A 215 11.61 32.64 -5.06
N GLU A 216 11.16 31.86 -4.04
CA GLU A 216 11.84 30.62 -3.62
C GLU A 216 11.96 29.61 -4.77
N ILE A 217 10.92 29.47 -5.60
CA ILE A 217 10.92 28.57 -6.75
C ILE A 217 11.91 29.08 -7.80
N SER A 218 11.89 30.38 -8.10
CA SER A 218 12.79 31.00 -9.08
C SER A 218 14.26 30.90 -8.65
N GLU A 219 14.56 31.21 -7.39
CA GLU A 219 15.90 31.02 -6.83
C GLU A 219 16.33 29.55 -6.83
N PHE A 220 15.40 28.65 -6.48
CA PHE A 220 15.65 27.23 -6.49
C PHE A 220 15.96 26.70 -7.90
N GLU A 221 15.18 27.10 -8.91
CA GLU A 221 15.43 26.73 -10.30
C GLU A 221 16.76 27.30 -10.82
N ALA A 222 17.06 28.55 -10.48
CA ALA A 222 18.35 29.21 -10.79
C ALA A 222 19.54 28.59 -10.05
N SER A 223 19.30 27.76 -9.02
CA SER A 223 20.38 27.10 -8.28
C SER A 223 21.02 25.93 -9.05
N PHE A 224 20.36 25.41 -10.09
CA PHE A 224 20.92 24.36 -10.94
C PHE A 224 21.78 24.94 -12.05
N ALA A 225 23.11 24.71 -11.99
CA ALA A 225 24.06 25.28 -12.94
C ALA A 225 24.22 24.46 -14.23
N ASP A 226 24.09 23.13 -14.12
CA ASP A 226 24.36 22.19 -15.22
C ASP A 226 23.06 21.43 -15.56
N ASN A 227 22.22 22.03 -16.38
CA ASN A 227 21.02 21.39 -16.89
C ASN A 227 21.24 20.90 -18.34
N PRO A 228 20.65 19.73 -18.70
CA PRO A 228 20.56 19.36 -20.10
C PRO A 228 19.92 20.50 -20.89
N PRO A 229 20.50 20.94 -22.01
CA PRO A 229 20.01 22.10 -22.75
C PRO A 229 18.56 21.96 -23.23
N ASP A 230 18.09 20.71 -23.38
CA ASP A 230 16.76 20.39 -23.89
C ASP A 230 15.72 20.11 -22.79
N VAL A 231 16.11 20.11 -21.48
CA VAL A 231 15.20 19.82 -20.35
C VAL A 231 15.22 20.99 -19.35
N PRO A 232 14.32 21.96 -19.46
CA PRO A 232 14.20 23.04 -18.49
C PRO A 232 13.75 22.49 -17.13
N VAL A 233 14.49 22.79 -16.06
CA VAL A 233 14.18 22.33 -14.68
C VAL A 233 12.78 22.74 -14.24
N GLY A 234 12.33 23.93 -14.63
CA GLY A 234 10.99 24.45 -14.32
C GLY A 234 9.84 23.66 -14.94
N LEU A 235 10.10 22.81 -15.93
CA LEU A 235 9.11 21.93 -16.56
C LEU A 235 9.13 20.51 -15.99
N LEU A 236 10.00 20.21 -15.04
CA LEU A 236 10.02 18.92 -14.36
C LEU A 236 8.87 18.84 -13.36
N GLU A 237 7.84 18.11 -13.71
CA GLU A 237 6.64 17.88 -12.93
C GLU A 237 6.59 16.43 -12.40
N PRO A 238 7.40 16.04 -11.40
CA PRO A 238 7.38 14.69 -10.88
C PRO A 238 6.05 14.39 -10.21
N LYS A 239 5.60 13.14 -10.29
CA LYS A 239 4.49 12.69 -9.44
C LYS A 239 4.89 12.90 -7.98
N MET A 240 3.95 13.32 -7.13
CA MET A 240 4.16 13.37 -5.70
C MET A 240 4.27 11.94 -5.14
N SER A 241 5.44 11.36 -5.28
CA SER A 241 5.77 10.00 -4.90
C SER A 241 7.22 9.93 -4.51
N ALA A 242 7.53 9.23 -3.40
CA ALA A 242 8.89 9.01 -2.96
C ALA A 242 9.03 7.71 -2.16
N ARG A 243 10.27 7.26 -2.02
CA ARG A 243 10.74 6.37 -0.94
C ARG A 243 11.73 7.17 -0.10
N ALA A 244 11.75 6.93 1.21
CA ALA A 244 12.66 7.55 2.13
C ALA A 244 13.66 6.52 2.67
N PHE A 245 14.93 6.94 2.79
CA PHE A 245 16.00 6.13 3.36
C PHE A 245 16.64 6.89 4.50
N ALA A 246 16.77 6.27 5.66
CA ALA A 246 17.45 6.86 6.80
C ALA A 246 18.96 6.90 6.55
N THR A 247 19.57 8.04 6.81
CA THR A 247 21.01 8.23 6.66
C THR A 247 21.56 9.20 7.69
N THR A 248 22.80 9.00 8.09
CA THR A 248 23.59 9.93 8.91
C THR A 248 24.64 10.65 8.06
N THR A 249 24.68 10.36 6.76
CA THR A 249 25.63 10.98 5.83
C THR A 249 25.40 12.49 5.76
N VAL A 250 26.50 13.24 5.85
CA VAL A 250 26.53 14.69 5.65
C VAL A 250 26.97 14.99 4.22
N ASP A 251 27.96 14.22 3.74
CA ASP A 251 28.54 14.35 2.41
C ASP A 251 28.05 13.20 1.54
N TRP A 252 27.15 13.48 0.65
CA TRP A 252 26.62 12.52 -0.33
C TRP A 252 27.25 12.76 -1.70
N ASP A 253 27.28 11.73 -2.53
CA ASP A 253 27.76 11.85 -3.91
C ASP A 253 26.67 11.45 -4.92
N PRO A 254 25.79 12.37 -5.37
CA PRO A 254 24.80 12.04 -6.39
C PRO A 254 25.42 11.63 -7.73
N LEU A 255 26.68 12.02 -8.04
CA LEU A 255 27.37 11.65 -9.28
C LEU A 255 27.75 10.16 -9.27
N ALA A 256 27.83 9.53 -8.11
CA ALA A 256 28.05 8.08 -7.98
C ALA A 256 26.94 7.23 -8.62
N ALA A 257 25.76 7.82 -8.94
CA ALA A 257 24.73 7.15 -9.75
C ALA A 257 25.25 6.70 -11.13
N ARG A 258 26.34 7.30 -11.65
CA ARG A 258 27.03 6.84 -12.86
C ARG A 258 27.61 5.44 -12.73
N ALA A 259 28.04 5.05 -11.54
CA ALA A 259 28.55 3.69 -11.32
C ALA A 259 27.44 2.63 -11.45
N VAL A 260 26.18 3.00 -11.14
CA VAL A 260 25.02 2.10 -11.20
C VAL A 260 24.41 2.06 -12.60
N TYR A 261 24.26 3.22 -13.26
CA TYR A 261 23.51 3.32 -14.50
C TYR A 261 24.35 3.50 -15.75
N GLY A 262 25.60 3.96 -15.61
CA GLY A 262 26.55 4.13 -16.74
C GLY A 262 25.99 4.95 -17.89
N ASP A 263 26.16 4.45 -19.10
CA ASP A 263 25.73 5.08 -20.35
C ASP A 263 24.19 5.19 -20.51
N ARG A 264 23.42 4.59 -19.58
CA ARG A 264 21.96 4.73 -19.56
C ARG A 264 21.48 6.09 -19.02
N ILE A 265 22.36 6.87 -18.39
CA ILE A 265 22.03 8.25 -18.02
C ILE A 265 22.01 9.09 -19.27
N LEU A 266 20.86 9.70 -19.56
CA LEU A 266 20.67 10.54 -20.73
C LEU A 266 21.74 11.64 -20.77
N ASP A 267 22.46 11.72 -21.88
CA ASP A 267 23.60 12.64 -22.10
C ASP A 267 24.71 12.58 -21.03
N GLY A 268 24.69 11.53 -20.16
CA GLY A 268 25.61 11.41 -19.04
C GLY A 268 25.44 12.49 -17.97
N LEU A 269 24.32 13.23 -18.00
CA LEU A 269 24.11 14.40 -17.16
C LEU A 269 23.35 14.07 -15.87
N ILE A 270 23.94 14.46 -14.74
CA ILE A 270 23.31 14.47 -13.42
C ILE A 270 23.35 15.92 -12.96
N SER A 271 22.18 16.52 -12.82
CA SER A 271 22.04 17.91 -12.41
C SER A 271 21.92 17.99 -10.89
N VAL A 272 22.80 18.78 -10.25
CA VAL A 272 22.84 18.97 -8.78
C VAL A 272 22.68 20.46 -8.50
N ASN A 273 21.86 20.82 -7.49
CA ASN A 273 21.69 22.20 -7.11
C ASN A 273 22.91 22.74 -6.33
N ARG A 274 23.10 24.09 -6.29
CA ARG A 274 24.23 24.73 -5.62
C ARG A 274 24.31 24.42 -4.12
N ASP A 275 23.17 24.20 -3.48
CA ASP A 275 23.13 23.89 -2.05
C ASP A 275 23.47 22.43 -1.75
N ASP A 276 23.75 21.64 -2.80
CA ASP A 276 24.08 20.23 -2.71
C ASP A 276 23.06 19.44 -1.85
N THR A 277 21.77 19.67 -2.12
CA THR A 277 20.67 19.02 -1.41
C THR A 277 19.76 18.21 -2.30
N ILE A 278 19.70 18.54 -3.59
CA ILE A 278 18.83 17.85 -4.55
C ILE A 278 19.58 17.59 -5.86
N ALA A 279 19.38 16.41 -6.42
CA ALA A 279 19.89 16.03 -7.72
C ALA A 279 18.80 15.36 -8.55
N TRP A 280 18.91 15.45 -9.86
CA TRP A 280 18.03 14.72 -10.76
C TRP A 280 18.75 14.29 -12.03
N PHE A 281 18.27 13.24 -12.65
CA PHE A 281 18.73 12.71 -13.92
C PHE A 281 17.66 11.85 -14.58
N VAL A 282 17.85 11.56 -15.86
CA VAL A 282 16.95 10.70 -16.63
C VAL A 282 17.71 9.44 -17.07
N ILE A 283 17.09 8.30 -16.90
CA ILE A 283 17.59 7.00 -17.35
C ILE A 283 16.86 6.66 -18.65
N GLU A 284 17.60 6.41 -19.70
CA GLU A 284 17.11 5.85 -20.96
C GLU A 284 17.20 4.33 -20.92
N THR A 285 16.13 3.66 -21.28
CA THR A 285 16.07 2.20 -21.35
C THR A 285 15.52 1.80 -22.71
N VAL A 286 16.34 1.13 -23.50
CA VAL A 286 15.92 0.59 -24.80
C VAL A 286 15.60 -0.89 -24.64
N SER A 287 14.40 -1.30 -25.06
CA SER A 287 13.93 -2.67 -24.99
C SER A 287 13.28 -3.13 -26.28
N ASP A 288 13.27 -4.43 -26.53
CA ASP A 288 12.56 -5.01 -27.65
C ASP A 288 11.04 -4.90 -27.45
N LEU A 289 10.31 -4.81 -28.53
CA LEU A 289 8.85 -4.71 -28.49
C LEU A 289 8.22 -6.00 -27.95
N ARG A 290 7.38 -5.90 -26.92
CA ARG A 290 6.71 -7.05 -26.27
C ARG A 290 5.62 -7.70 -27.15
N TRP A 291 5.12 -6.99 -28.17
CA TRP A 291 3.96 -7.41 -28.98
C TRP A 291 4.34 -7.86 -30.41
N GLY A 292 5.61 -7.82 -30.76
CA GLY A 292 6.07 -8.26 -32.07
C GLY A 292 7.57 -8.47 -32.11
N ASP A 293 7.99 -9.54 -32.82
CA ASP A 293 9.40 -9.82 -33.06
C ASP A 293 9.85 -9.08 -34.33
N ILE A 294 10.07 -7.76 -34.20
CA ILE A 294 10.53 -6.88 -35.27
C ILE A 294 11.89 -6.32 -34.86
N PRO A 295 13.01 -6.92 -35.30
CA PRO A 295 14.36 -6.57 -34.85
C PRO A 295 14.78 -5.11 -35.11
N SER A 296 14.10 -4.41 -36.02
CA SER A 296 14.39 -3.01 -36.37
C SER A 296 13.62 -1.99 -35.53
N LEU A 297 12.68 -2.43 -34.70
CA LEU A 297 11.89 -1.55 -33.85
C LEU A 297 12.19 -1.83 -32.37
N ARG A 298 12.52 -0.78 -31.63
CA ARG A 298 12.77 -0.83 -30.19
C ARG A 298 11.90 0.18 -29.47
N ALA A 299 11.48 -0.15 -28.27
CA ALA A 299 10.83 0.80 -27.37
C ALA A 299 11.89 1.50 -26.53
N THR A 300 11.85 2.83 -26.50
CA THR A 300 12.69 3.64 -25.61
C THR A 300 11.83 4.21 -24.50
N ASP A 301 12.17 3.88 -23.28
CA ASP A 301 11.51 4.38 -22.07
C ASP A 301 12.45 5.34 -21.33
N TYR A 302 11.93 6.48 -20.89
CA TYR A 302 12.65 7.45 -20.09
C TYR A 302 12.15 7.42 -18.64
N THR A 303 13.07 7.25 -17.70
CA THR A 303 12.79 7.21 -16.28
C THR A 303 13.40 8.42 -15.59
N LEU A 304 12.58 9.31 -15.03
CA LEU A 304 13.03 10.40 -14.18
C LEU A 304 13.38 9.89 -12.79
N VAL A 305 14.58 10.23 -12.33
CA VAL A 305 15.03 10.02 -10.95
C VAL A 305 15.31 11.38 -10.32
N VAL A 306 14.76 11.59 -9.11
CA VAL A 306 15.03 12.78 -8.30
C VAL A 306 15.47 12.32 -6.92
N LEU A 307 16.58 12.85 -6.44
CA LEU A 307 17.18 12.60 -5.13
C LEU A 307 17.10 13.89 -4.31
N PHE A 308 16.68 13.78 -3.06
CA PHE A 308 16.70 14.90 -2.11
C PHE A 308 17.23 14.45 -0.76
N LEU A 309 18.38 14.99 -0.34
CA LEU A 309 18.97 14.76 0.97
C LEU A 309 18.52 15.86 1.95
N ASP A 310 17.68 15.49 2.91
CA ASP A 310 17.36 16.37 4.04
C ASP A 310 18.26 16.04 5.24
N ARG A 311 19.33 16.80 5.38
CA ARG A 311 20.31 16.63 6.48
C ARG A 311 19.69 16.87 7.85
N THR A 312 18.65 17.69 7.93
CA THR A 312 17.98 18.03 9.22
C THR A 312 17.12 16.87 9.71
N GLN A 313 16.51 16.15 8.82
CA GLN A 313 15.68 14.96 9.13
C GLN A 313 16.50 13.66 9.09
N GLY A 314 17.71 13.68 8.54
CA GLY A 314 18.54 12.50 8.30
C GLY A 314 17.85 11.52 7.35
N LEU A 315 17.26 12.05 6.25
CA LEU A 315 16.55 11.27 5.24
C LEU A 315 17.00 11.63 3.83
N LEU A 316 17.26 10.57 3.05
CA LEU A 316 17.35 10.68 1.59
C LEU A 316 16.01 10.27 0.99
N TYR A 317 15.39 11.16 0.20
CA TYR A 317 14.19 10.88 -0.57
C TYR A 317 14.55 10.57 -2.00
N VAL A 318 13.93 9.53 -2.54
CA VAL A 318 14.12 9.12 -3.92
C VAL A 318 12.78 9.04 -4.63
N HIS A 319 12.60 9.87 -5.65
CA HIS A 319 11.56 9.68 -6.66
C HIS A 319 12.15 8.90 -7.83
N CYS A 320 11.40 7.90 -8.29
CA CYS A 320 11.68 7.20 -9.54
C CYS A 320 10.35 7.01 -10.27
N SER A 321 10.28 7.46 -11.52
CA SER A 321 9.04 7.30 -12.30
C SER A 321 8.76 5.85 -12.67
N ASP A 322 9.79 4.98 -12.74
CA ASP A 322 9.66 3.53 -12.76
C ASP A 322 9.53 2.99 -11.32
N THR A 323 8.30 2.74 -10.90
CA THR A 323 7.98 2.34 -9.53
C THR A 323 8.41 0.90 -9.18
N LYS A 324 8.82 0.09 -10.17
CA LYS A 324 9.24 -1.31 -9.99
C LYS A 324 10.76 -1.45 -9.82
N ARG A 325 11.51 -0.40 -10.13
CA ARG A 325 12.97 -0.41 -10.06
C ARG A 325 13.44 -0.50 -8.61
N SER A 326 14.40 -1.40 -8.34
CA SER A 326 15.15 -1.37 -7.09
C SER A 326 15.98 -0.09 -7.02
N LEU A 327 16.05 0.50 -5.83
CA LEU A 327 16.79 1.74 -5.58
C LEU A 327 17.98 1.50 -4.64
N ASP A 328 18.19 0.28 -4.15
CA ASP A 328 19.16 -0.01 -3.12
C ASP A 328 20.59 0.27 -3.59
N ASP A 329 20.97 -0.22 -4.78
CA ASP A 329 22.30 0.03 -5.37
C ASP A 329 22.53 1.53 -5.60
N LEU A 330 21.51 2.26 -6.03
CA LEU A 330 21.59 3.71 -6.20
C LEU A 330 21.83 4.42 -4.88
N VAL A 331 21.03 4.07 -3.87
CA VAL A 331 21.11 4.70 -2.55
C VAL A 331 22.46 4.39 -1.91
N GLU A 332 22.93 3.14 -1.96
CA GLU A 332 24.24 2.75 -1.46
C GLU A 332 25.36 3.54 -2.13
N ALA A 333 25.35 3.65 -3.46
CA ALA A 333 26.35 4.41 -4.19
C ALA A 333 26.36 5.89 -3.80
N VAL A 334 25.18 6.50 -3.60
CA VAL A 334 25.03 7.93 -3.32
C VAL A 334 25.37 8.31 -1.88
N VAL A 335 25.02 7.46 -0.89
CA VAL A 335 25.26 7.75 0.53
C VAL A 335 26.50 7.08 1.10
N GLY A 336 27.11 6.12 0.36
CA GLY A 336 28.35 5.45 0.73
C GLY A 336 28.20 4.40 1.83
N HIS A 337 27.00 3.96 2.13
CA HIS A 337 26.72 2.88 3.10
C HIS A 337 25.46 2.11 2.73
N GLU A 338 25.27 0.94 3.35
CA GLU A 338 24.11 0.09 3.13
C GLU A 338 22.77 0.89 3.30
N PRO A 339 21.83 0.72 2.36
CA PRO A 339 20.54 1.42 2.42
C PRO A 339 19.74 1.07 3.69
N ALA A 340 19.18 2.07 4.32
CA ALA A 340 18.26 1.91 5.46
C ALA A 340 16.85 2.44 5.11
N PRO A 341 16.06 1.68 4.34
CA PRO A 341 14.77 2.15 3.87
C PRO A 341 13.77 2.35 5.02
N VAL A 342 13.01 3.43 4.97
CA VAL A 342 11.84 3.62 5.82
C VAL A 342 10.68 2.87 5.14
N ASN A 343 10.39 1.68 5.61
CA ASN A 343 9.40 0.78 5.01
C ASN A 343 8.48 0.17 6.08
N GLY A 344 7.63 -0.78 5.69
CA GLY A 344 6.76 -1.48 6.61
C GLY A 344 5.81 -0.55 7.35
N TYR A 345 5.70 -0.80 8.66
CA TYR A 345 4.84 -0.04 9.57
C TYR A 345 5.14 1.47 9.56
N ASP A 346 6.43 1.84 9.51
CA ASP A 346 6.83 3.24 9.62
C ASP A 346 6.38 4.08 8.42
N THR A 347 6.23 3.50 7.23
CA THR A 347 5.73 4.21 6.04
C THR A 347 4.32 4.76 6.24
N PHE A 348 3.47 4.04 6.99
CA PHE A 348 2.09 4.45 7.24
C PHE A 348 1.96 5.66 8.18
N LYS A 349 3.05 6.10 8.81
CA LYS A 349 3.07 7.35 9.59
C LYS A 349 2.74 8.59 8.76
N VAL A 350 2.85 8.54 7.43
CA VAL A 350 2.44 9.64 6.54
C VAL A 350 0.95 10.00 6.69
N PHE A 351 0.13 9.09 7.21
CA PHE A 351 -1.28 9.34 7.52
C PHE A 351 -1.50 10.10 8.84
N ALA A 352 -0.45 10.37 9.61
CA ALA A 352 -0.57 11.15 10.85
C ALA A 352 -0.96 12.60 10.58
N LYS A 353 -1.65 13.21 11.57
CA LYS A 353 -2.08 14.62 11.52
C LYS A 353 -2.98 14.93 10.32
N LEU A 354 -3.79 13.98 9.92
CA LEU A 354 -4.81 14.13 8.90
C LEU A 354 -6.19 14.00 9.55
N ASP A 355 -7.09 14.89 9.16
CA ASP A 355 -8.48 14.84 9.55
C ASP A 355 -9.30 14.10 8.48
N ARG A 356 -10.39 13.45 8.90
CA ARG A 356 -11.36 12.78 8.00
C ARG A 356 -10.68 11.85 7.00
N LEU A 357 -9.86 10.93 7.50
CA LEU A 357 -9.22 9.92 6.66
C LEU A 357 -10.29 8.96 6.09
N VAL A 358 -10.43 8.94 4.76
CA VAL A 358 -11.35 8.07 4.04
C VAL A 358 -10.56 7.20 3.07
N PRO A 359 -10.35 5.91 3.37
CA PRO A 359 -9.66 4.99 2.46
C PRO A 359 -10.45 4.79 1.17
N THR A 360 -9.79 4.96 0.04
CA THR A 360 -10.38 4.79 -1.31
C THR A 360 -9.81 3.61 -2.06
N ASN A 361 -8.64 3.13 -1.66
CA ASN A 361 -8.00 1.93 -2.22
C ASN A 361 -7.19 1.24 -1.12
N ILE A 362 -7.48 -0.04 -0.90
CA ILE A 362 -6.81 -0.88 0.08
C ILE A 362 -6.39 -2.17 -0.59
N GLY A 363 -5.10 -2.50 -0.49
CA GLY A 363 -4.59 -3.82 -0.84
C GLY A 363 -4.47 -4.70 0.40
N LEU A 364 -5.01 -5.91 0.32
CA LEU A 364 -5.00 -6.88 1.40
C LEU A 364 -4.24 -8.13 0.98
N LEU A 365 -3.32 -8.56 1.81
CA LEU A 365 -2.59 -9.82 1.66
C LEU A 365 -3.04 -10.80 2.73
N ASP A 366 -3.50 -11.97 2.30
CA ASP A 366 -3.67 -13.11 3.18
C ASP A 366 -2.42 -14.01 3.07
N ALA A 367 -1.61 -14.02 4.11
CA ALA A 367 -0.39 -14.83 4.12
C ALA A 367 -0.67 -16.33 4.27
N ARG A 368 -1.89 -16.72 4.62
CA ARG A 368 -2.34 -18.10 4.87
C ARG A 368 -3.14 -18.68 3.72
N ASP A 369 -4.04 -17.88 3.13
CA ASP A 369 -4.87 -18.33 2.02
C ASP A 369 -4.04 -18.52 0.76
N ARG A 370 -4.02 -19.74 0.22
CA ARG A 370 -3.26 -20.10 -0.97
C ARG A 370 -4.04 -19.83 -2.26
N ASP A 371 -5.35 -19.84 -2.22
CA ASP A 371 -6.22 -19.64 -3.38
C ASP A 371 -6.42 -18.17 -3.69
N LYS A 372 -6.60 -17.35 -2.66
CA LYS A 372 -6.83 -15.91 -2.78
C LYS A 372 -5.86 -15.12 -1.90
N ARG A 373 -4.62 -15.08 -2.34
CA ARG A 373 -3.53 -14.48 -1.58
C ARG A 373 -3.58 -12.95 -1.52
N PHE A 374 -4.03 -12.32 -2.57
CA PHE A 374 -4.13 -10.86 -2.66
C PHE A 374 -5.52 -10.43 -3.12
N SER A 375 -6.05 -9.40 -2.48
CA SER A 375 -7.25 -8.71 -2.92
C SER A 375 -7.05 -7.20 -2.83
N MET A 376 -7.71 -6.47 -3.72
CA MET A 376 -7.69 -5.02 -3.75
C MET A 376 -9.14 -4.50 -3.79
N HIS A 377 -9.44 -3.57 -2.90
CA HIS A 377 -10.74 -2.92 -2.80
C HIS A 377 -10.59 -1.46 -3.20
N VAL A 378 -11.39 -1.01 -4.14
CA VAL A 378 -11.37 0.36 -4.66
C VAL A 378 -12.78 0.93 -4.63
N GLY A 379 -12.94 2.13 -4.08
CA GLY A 379 -14.25 2.78 -3.95
C GLY A 379 -14.16 4.18 -3.36
N SER A 380 -15.29 4.77 -3.04
CA SER A 380 -15.37 6.10 -2.41
C SER A 380 -15.02 6.06 -0.91
N ASP A 381 -15.38 4.97 -0.24
CA ASP A 381 -15.05 4.62 1.15
C ASP A 381 -15.00 3.10 1.24
N VAL A 382 -13.79 2.57 1.26
CA VAL A 382 -13.57 1.11 1.21
C VAL A 382 -13.51 0.49 2.59
N GLU A 383 -13.31 1.29 3.64
CA GLU A 383 -13.22 0.77 5.00
C GLU A 383 -14.53 0.12 5.45
N THR A 384 -15.65 0.74 5.10
CA THR A 384 -16.99 0.21 5.41
C THR A 384 -17.37 -1.03 4.61
N ALA A 385 -16.71 -1.27 3.48
CA ALA A 385 -16.98 -2.40 2.58
C ALA A 385 -16.20 -3.67 2.94
N LEU A 386 -15.21 -3.59 3.85
CA LEU A 386 -14.44 -4.75 4.27
C LEU A 386 -15.26 -5.65 5.20
N THR A 387 -15.26 -6.95 4.92
CA THR A 387 -15.84 -7.96 5.80
C THR A 387 -15.04 -8.10 7.11
N GLU A 388 -15.67 -8.60 8.16
CA GLU A 388 -14.99 -8.85 9.44
C GLU A 388 -13.79 -9.80 9.28
N ALA A 389 -13.93 -10.85 8.46
CA ALA A 389 -12.84 -11.78 8.17
C ALA A 389 -11.66 -11.08 7.46
N GLU A 390 -11.92 -10.12 6.58
CA GLU A 390 -10.86 -9.36 5.91
C GLU A 390 -10.13 -8.42 6.88
N ARG A 391 -10.86 -7.84 7.82
CA ARG A 391 -10.27 -6.95 8.85
C ARG A 391 -9.43 -7.69 9.87
N THR A 392 -9.79 -8.93 10.18
CA THR A 392 -9.17 -9.71 11.27
C THR A 392 -8.03 -10.61 10.83
N HIS A 393 -7.98 -11.01 9.55
CA HIS A 393 -7.02 -12.01 9.08
C HIS A 393 -6.10 -11.54 7.94
N LYS A 394 -6.46 -10.45 7.23
CA LYS A 394 -5.66 -9.97 6.11
C LYS A 394 -4.84 -8.75 6.48
N ALA A 395 -3.59 -8.74 6.03
CA ALA A 395 -2.67 -7.64 6.24
C ALA A 395 -2.77 -6.59 5.13
N ASN A 396 -2.71 -5.32 5.49
CA ASN A 396 -2.65 -4.23 4.52
C ASN A 396 -1.28 -4.17 3.85
N THR A 397 -1.27 -4.18 2.53
CA THR A 397 -0.05 -3.99 1.73
C THR A 397 0.11 -2.53 1.30
N HIS A 398 -0.99 -1.86 1.05
CA HIS A 398 -1.04 -0.43 0.77
C HIS A 398 -2.42 0.13 1.12
N VAL A 399 -2.44 1.41 1.39
CA VAL A 399 -3.65 2.20 1.59
C VAL A 399 -3.51 3.49 0.80
N ALA A 400 -4.54 3.86 0.05
CA ALA A 400 -4.69 5.20 -0.50
C ALA A 400 -5.99 5.81 0.04
N ALA A 401 -5.92 7.06 0.48
CA ALA A 401 -7.02 7.72 1.13
C ALA A 401 -7.15 9.18 0.69
N LYS A 402 -8.36 9.69 0.81
CA LYS A 402 -8.65 11.12 0.84
C LYS A 402 -8.67 11.57 2.30
N ALA A 403 -8.16 12.76 2.56
CA ALA A 403 -8.12 13.32 3.90
C ALA A 403 -8.17 14.86 3.85
N VAL A 404 -8.27 15.48 5.00
CA VAL A 404 -8.14 16.92 5.17
C VAL A 404 -6.87 17.19 5.98
N GLN A 405 -6.03 18.11 5.50
CA GLN A 405 -4.85 18.58 6.20
C GLN A 405 -4.88 20.11 6.25
N GLU A 406 -4.93 20.69 7.46
CA GLU A 406 -4.99 22.16 7.64
C GLU A 406 -6.14 22.82 6.88
N GLY A 407 -7.28 22.14 6.77
CA GLY A 407 -8.47 22.61 6.05
C GLY A 407 -8.44 22.33 4.53
N GLU A 408 -7.33 21.89 3.97
CA GLU A 408 -7.22 21.52 2.56
C GLU A 408 -7.41 20.02 2.35
N ARG A 409 -8.07 19.66 1.26
CA ARG A 409 -8.22 18.25 0.87
C ARG A 409 -6.94 17.72 0.22
N VAL A 410 -6.46 16.63 0.75
CA VAL A 410 -5.27 15.94 0.26
C VAL A 410 -5.59 14.51 -0.09
N THR A 411 -4.83 13.96 -1.03
CA THR A 411 -4.77 12.52 -1.25
C THR A 411 -3.42 12.03 -0.79
N ILE A 412 -3.40 10.98 0.00
CA ILE A 412 -2.19 10.36 0.51
C ILE A 412 -2.31 8.85 0.39
N ALA A 413 -1.21 8.22 0.08
CA ALA A 413 -1.12 6.77 0.01
C ALA A 413 0.24 6.29 0.52
N ALA A 414 0.27 5.09 1.05
CA ALA A 414 1.48 4.42 1.49
C ALA A 414 1.41 2.92 1.22
N ALA A 415 2.56 2.30 1.00
CA ALA A 415 2.71 0.87 0.83
C ALA A 415 3.79 0.33 1.76
N LEU A 416 3.66 -0.95 2.16
CA LEU A 416 4.65 -1.65 2.97
C LEU A 416 6.06 -1.66 2.35
N SER A 417 6.15 -1.52 1.02
CA SER A 417 7.44 -1.43 0.31
C SER A 417 8.20 -0.12 0.55
N GLY A 418 7.70 0.77 1.40
CA GLY A 418 8.33 2.05 1.72
C GLY A 418 7.96 3.19 0.77
N ARG A 419 7.14 2.94 -0.25
CA ARG A 419 6.64 3.99 -1.13
C ARG A 419 5.47 4.72 -0.48
N PHE A 420 5.52 6.05 -0.52
CA PHE A 420 4.37 6.91 -0.21
C PHE A 420 4.14 7.87 -1.38
N TRP A 421 2.87 8.24 -1.61
CA TRP A 421 2.51 9.07 -2.76
C TRP A 421 1.19 9.82 -2.55
N SER A 422 0.96 10.82 -3.39
CA SER A 422 -0.32 11.48 -3.60
C SER A 422 -0.78 11.26 -5.04
N MET A 423 -2.07 11.40 -5.32
CA MET A 423 -2.61 11.34 -6.68
C MET A 423 -2.26 12.59 -7.51
N ARG A 424 -1.59 13.56 -6.89
CA ARG A 424 -1.18 14.81 -7.53
C ARG A 424 0.19 14.68 -8.20
N THR A 425 0.42 15.52 -9.21
CA THR A 425 1.73 15.80 -9.77
C THR A 425 2.23 17.12 -9.17
N ALA A 426 3.49 17.19 -8.81
CA ALA A 426 4.10 18.43 -8.35
C ALA A 426 4.23 19.40 -9.53
N SER A 427 4.02 20.68 -9.32
CA SER A 427 4.20 21.69 -10.38
C SER A 427 5.66 21.95 -10.71
N ASN A 428 6.59 21.55 -9.85
CA ASN A 428 8.03 21.63 -10.02
C ASN A 428 8.77 20.85 -8.93
N LEU A 429 10.10 20.78 -9.01
CA LEU A 429 10.94 20.09 -8.04
C LEU A 429 10.90 20.71 -6.63
N ALA A 430 10.71 22.04 -6.53
CA ALA A 430 10.63 22.71 -5.21
C ALA A 430 9.37 22.30 -4.44
N GLU A 431 8.23 22.18 -5.12
CA GLU A 431 7.00 21.67 -4.52
C GLU A 431 7.16 20.21 -4.06
N TRP A 432 7.75 19.35 -4.92
CA TRP A 432 8.03 17.97 -4.56
C TRP A 432 8.96 17.88 -3.34
N ARG A 433 10.03 18.66 -3.29
CA ARG A 433 10.96 18.73 -2.14
C ARG A 433 10.25 19.10 -0.84
N ARG A 434 9.39 20.13 -0.88
CA ARG A 434 8.61 20.57 0.28
C ARG A 434 7.68 19.46 0.77
N TRP A 435 6.95 18.85 -0.15
CA TRP A 435 6.08 17.72 0.18
C TRP A 435 6.84 16.56 0.81
N CYS A 436 8.01 16.19 0.30
CA CYS A 436 8.87 15.16 0.90
C CYS A 436 9.25 15.52 2.34
N ARG A 437 9.63 16.77 2.60
CA ARG A 437 9.99 17.25 3.93
C ARG A 437 8.81 17.17 4.91
N ASP A 438 7.61 17.52 4.46
CA ASP A 438 6.39 17.43 5.26
C ASP A 438 6.06 15.97 5.61
N GLN A 439 6.19 15.05 4.66
CA GLN A 439 6.01 13.63 4.94
C GLN A 439 7.11 13.10 5.87
N GLY A 440 8.35 13.50 5.67
CA GLY A 440 9.47 13.09 6.52
C GLY A 440 9.32 13.49 7.98
N ALA A 441 8.76 14.65 8.25
CA ALA A 441 8.44 15.08 9.61
C ALA A 441 7.48 14.10 10.31
N LYS A 442 6.51 13.55 9.56
CA LYS A 442 5.58 12.50 10.05
C LYS A 442 6.30 11.16 10.21
N LEU A 443 7.14 10.76 9.25
CA LEU A 443 7.91 9.50 9.30
C LEU A 443 8.86 9.45 10.51
N ARG A 444 9.45 10.58 10.88
CA ARG A 444 10.38 10.70 12.03
C ARG A 444 9.68 10.89 13.37
N ASP A 445 8.40 11.18 13.39
CA ASP A 445 7.64 11.36 14.62
C ASP A 445 7.45 10.02 15.34
N ARG A 446 8.16 9.86 16.46
CA ARG A 446 8.10 8.63 17.29
C ARG A 446 6.84 8.53 18.13
N SER A 447 6.07 9.60 18.26
CA SER A 447 4.82 9.60 19.02
C SER A 447 3.64 9.02 18.23
N VAL A 448 3.79 8.85 16.91
CA VAL A 448 2.73 8.34 16.05
C VAL A 448 2.60 6.83 16.20
N ASP A 449 1.46 6.39 16.71
CA ASP A 449 1.03 4.99 16.67
C ASP A 449 0.12 4.76 15.44
N VAL A 450 0.64 4.08 14.43
CA VAL A 450 -0.10 3.75 13.19
C VAL A 450 -1.32 2.87 13.48
N ARG A 451 -1.28 2.03 14.52
CA ARG A 451 -2.42 1.19 14.92
C ARG A 451 -3.63 2.01 15.35
N SER A 452 -3.38 3.19 15.92
CA SER A 452 -4.46 4.11 16.30
C SER A 452 -5.11 4.79 15.09
N LEU A 453 -4.37 4.93 13.98
CA LEU A 453 -4.86 5.52 12.73
C LEU A 453 -5.73 4.53 11.94
N PHE A 454 -5.40 3.25 11.99
CA PHE A 454 -6.05 2.17 11.24
C PHE A 454 -6.64 1.13 12.21
N ARG A 455 -7.64 1.53 12.99
CA ARG A 455 -8.22 0.69 14.06
C ARG A 455 -8.76 -0.64 13.58
N ASP A 456 -9.19 -0.73 12.33
CA ASP A 456 -9.86 -1.89 11.75
C ASP A 456 -9.03 -2.65 10.72
N MET A 457 -7.69 -2.44 10.73
CA MET A 457 -6.79 -3.05 9.76
C MET A 457 -5.55 -3.65 10.43
N ILE A 458 -5.04 -4.76 9.88
CA ILE A 458 -3.76 -5.33 10.31
C ILE A 458 -2.65 -4.66 9.50
N ILE A 459 -1.83 -3.87 10.16
CA ILE A 459 -0.59 -3.36 9.57
C ILE A 459 0.55 -4.27 10.03
N PRO A 460 1.24 -4.96 9.12
CA PRO A 460 2.39 -5.79 9.47
C PRO A 460 3.49 -4.98 10.14
N VAL A 461 4.10 -5.55 11.17
CA VAL A 461 5.16 -4.91 11.94
C VAL A 461 6.50 -5.54 11.58
N ASP A 462 7.51 -4.73 11.24
CA ASP A 462 8.85 -5.22 11.00
C ASP A 462 9.45 -5.85 12.26
N VAL A 463 10.02 -7.03 12.11
CA VAL A 463 10.60 -7.79 13.22
C VAL A 463 12.04 -7.35 13.41
N LYS A 464 12.29 -6.53 14.43
CA LYS A 464 13.63 -6.03 14.83
C LYS A 464 14.18 -6.70 16.07
N GLU A 465 13.32 -7.41 16.79
CA GLU A 465 13.63 -8.18 17.98
C GLU A 465 12.77 -9.43 18.05
N ARG A 466 13.16 -10.39 18.88
CA ARG A 466 12.37 -11.62 19.05
C ARG A 466 10.99 -11.30 19.63
N PRO A 467 9.90 -11.71 18.97
CA PRO A 467 8.56 -11.61 19.55
C PRO A 467 8.42 -12.49 20.80
N PRO A 468 7.67 -12.03 21.84
CA PRO A 468 7.52 -12.76 23.10
C PRO A 468 6.48 -13.89 23.02
N TYR A 469 6.54 -14.69 21.95
CA TYR A 469 5.63 -15.80 21.70
C TYR A 469 6.41 -17.06 21.33
N PRO A 470 5.97 -18.25 21.80
CA PRO A 470 6.56 -19.51 21.36
C PRO A 470 6.44 -19.70 19.85
N PHE A 471 7.50 -20.17 19.21
CA PHE A 471 7.45 -20.65 17.83
C PHE A 471 6.88 -22.05 17.81
N LEU A 472 5.88 -22.29 16.93
CA LEU A 472 5.22 -23.59 16.80
C LEU A 472 5.79 -24.39 15.64
N ALA A 473 6.09 -23.70 14.52
CA ALA A 473 6.67 -24.34 13.34
C ALA A 473 7.52 -23.36 12.53
N VAL A 474 8.43 -23.93 11.75
CA VAL A 474 9.16 -23.27 10.68
C VAL A 474 8.72 -23.94 9.38
N GLU A 475 8.28 -23.15 8.40
CA GLU A 475 7.90 -23.62 7.07
C GLU A 475 8.83 -23.10 6.00
N TRP A 476 9.16 -23.96 5.04
CA TRP A 476 9.84 -23.52 3.83
C TRP A 476 9.02 -22.46 3.10
N PRO A 477 9.66 -21.57 2.31
CA PRO A 477 8.93 -20.63 1.46
C PRO A 477 7.90 -21.36 0.60
N TRP A 478 6.66 -20.86 0.57
CA TRP A 478 5.55 -21.49 -0.12
C TRP A 478 5.79 -21.65 -1.63
N GLU A 479 6.62 -20.79 -2.21
CA GLU A 479 7.01 -20.81 -3.61
C GLU A 479 7.62 -22.15 -4.04
N LEU A 480 8.27 -22.86 -3.10
CA LEU A 480 8.85 -24.18 -3.34
C LEU A 480 7.78 -25.24 -3.66
N TYR A 481 6.57 -25.07 -3.13
CA TYR A 481 5.48 -26.04 -3.32
C TYR A 481 4.64 -25.73 -4.56
N VAL A 482 4.57 -24.46 -4.98
CA VAL A 482 3.76 -24.04 -6.14
C VAL A 482 4.49 -24.25 -7.46
N ARG A 483 5.80 -24.09 -7.50
CA ARG A 483 6.59 -24.30 -8.72
C ARG A 483 6.92 -25.77 -8.90
N ALA A 484 5.99 -26.52 -9.49
CA ALA A 484 6.26 -27.87 -9.95
C ALA A 484 7.51 -27.87 -10.86
N GLY A 485 8.56 -28.60 -10.47
CA GLY A 485 9.77 -28.76 -11.25
C GLY A 485 10.97 -27.92 -10.81
N THR A 486 10.93 -27.16 -9.71
CA THR A 486 12.15 -26.65 -9.07
C THR A 486 12.81 -27.79 -8.31
N SER A 487 13.76 -28.47 -8.96
CA SER A 487 14.54 -29.58 -8.41
C SER A 487 15.62 -29.11 -7.44
N SER A 488 15.31 -28.17 -6.56
CA SER A 488 16.27 -27.80 -5.51
C SER A 488 16.39 -28.94 -4.51
N ARG A 489 17.64 -29.35 -4.25
CA ARG A 489 17.97 -30.41 -3.30
C ARG A 489 18.82 -29.83 -2.18
N VAL A 490 18.66 -30.36 -0.99
CA VAL A 490 19.58 -30.11 0.11
C VAL A 490 20.47 -31.34 0.28
N VAL A 491 21.77 -31.10 0.34
CA VAL A 491 22.81 -32.15 0.32
C VAL A 491 23.76 -31.96 1.49
N PHE A 492 24.04 -33.05 2.19
CA PHE A 492 25.11 -33.13 3.19
C PHE A 492 25.80 -34.51 3.12
N ASN A 493 27.17 -34.53 3.08
CA ASN A 493 27.95 -35.74 2.96
C ASN A 493 27.49 -36.68 1.84
N ALA A 494 27.28 -36.13 0.64
CA ALA A 494 26.78 -36.82 -0.56
C ALA A 494 25.35 -37.41 -0.44
N ASN A 495 24.64 -37.18 0.68
CA ASN A 495 23.25 -37.55 0.86
C ASN A 495 22.36 -36.37 0.59
N GLY A 496 21.66 -36.38 -0.52
CA GLY A 496 20.77 -35.29 -0.94
C GLY A 496 19.30 -35.72 -1.02
N VAL A 497 18.41 -34.85 -0.56
CA VAL A 497 16.94 -35.00 -0.68
C VAL A 497 16.35 -33.75 -1.32
N PRO A 498 15.17 -33.85 -1.97
CA PRO A 498 14.44 -32.66 -2.36
C PRO A 498 14.26 -31.73 -1.15
N LEU A 499 14.37 -30.42 -1.36
CA LEU A 499 14.27 -29.44 -0.27
C LEU A 499 12.90 -29.53 0.43
N THR A 500 11.83 -29.86 -0.31
CA THR A 500 10.49 -30.08 0.21
C THR A 500 10.38 -31.32 1.13
N ASP A 501 11.26 -32.28 0.99
CA ASP A 501 11.29 -33.50 1.80
C ASP A 501 12.11 -33.34 3.09
N ALA A 502 12.94 -32.30 3.18
CA ALA A 502 13.62 -31.95 4.40
C ALA A 502 12.66 -31.28 5.40
N GLY A 503 12.56 -31.83 6.59
CA GLY A 503 11.74 -31.25 7.67
C GLY A 503 12.46 -30.12 8.38
N LEU A 504 11.71 -29.14 8.89
CA LEU A 504 12.20 -28.09 9.78
C LEU A 504 11.56 -28.32 11.16
N ARG A 505 12.33 -28.79 12.12
CA ARG A 505 11.85 -29.10 13.47
C ARG A 505 12.33 -28.04 14.46
N ILE A 506 11.40 -27.51 15.26
CA ILE A 506 11.74 -26.60 16.38
C ILE A 506 12.41 -27.42 17.49
N ASP A 507 13.57 -26.95 17.96
CA ASP A 507 14.33 -27.60 19.02
C ASP A 507 14.06 -26.98 20.41
N ASP A 508 13.61 -25.71 20.45
CA ASP A 508 13.32 -25.00 21.68
C ASP A 508 12.06 -24.11 21.52
N TYR A 509 11.08 -24.34 22.38
CA TYR A 509 9.81 -23.60 22.48
C TYR A 509 9.86 -22.42 23.46
N GLY A 510 11.03 -22.09 24.00
CA GLY A 510 11.22 -20.92 24.87
C GLY A 510 10.91 -19.62 24.12
N VAL A 511 10.66 -18.56 24.88
CA VAL A 511 10.34 -17.22 24.33
C VAL A 511 11.57 -16.31 24.30
N ASP A 512 12.67 -16.72 24.92
CA ASP A 512 13.91 -15.96 25.01
C ASP A 512 15.00 -16.51 24.09
N GLY A 513 15.98 -15.67 23.73
CA GLY A 513 17.13 -16.06 22.91
C GLY A 513 16.82 -16.25 21.42
N PRO A 514 17.70 -16.88 20.66
CA PRO A 514 17.51 -17.13 19.23
C PRO A 514 16.47 -18.22 18.97
N LEU A 515 15.83 -18.20 17.80
CA LEU A 515 15.07 -19.35 17.30
C LEU A 515 16.05 -20.51 17.03
N ARG A 516 15.84 -21.67 17.67
CA ARG A 516 16.63 -22.89 17.39
C ARG A 516 15.76 -23.93 16.70
N PHE A 517 16.27 -24.43 15.58
CA PHE A 517 15.60 -25.46 14.80
C PHE A 517 16.61 -26.36 14.10
N SER A 518 16.23 -27.56 13.78
CA SER A 518 17.01 -28.52 13.02
C SER A 518 16.41 -28.76 11.65
N VAL A 519 17.29 -28.87 10.63
CA VAL A 519 16.90 -29.38 9.32
C VAL A 519 17.10 -30.90 9.38
N VAL A 520 16.02 -31.62 9.16
CA VAL A 520 15.92 -33.04 9.42
C VAL A 520 15.60 -33.77 8.12
N THR A 521 16.40 -34.79 7.81
CA THR A 521 16.22 -35.69 6.67
C THR A 521 16.26 -37.15 7.13
N PRO A 522 15.90 -38.10 6.30
CA PRO A 522 16.06 -39.53 6.68
C PRO A 522 17.48 -39.99 6.99
N THR A 523 18.50 -39.24 6.59
CA THR A 523 19.92 -39.68 6.68
C THR A 523 20.82 -38.78 7.54
N TRP A 524 20.39 -37.52 7.77
CA TRP A 524 21.14 -36.57 8.56
C TRP A 524 20.21 -35.51 9.19
N GLU A 525 20.74 -34.91 10.26
CA GLU A 525 20.10 -33.81 10.97
C GLU A 525 21.17 -32.77 11.30
N LEU A 526 20.89 -31.50 11.03
CA LEU A 526 21.80 -30.37 11.28
C LEU A 526 21.08 -29.24 12.00
N PRO A 527 21.66 -28.68 13.07
CA PRO A 527 21.05 -27.60 13.85
C PRO A 527 21.36 -26.22 13.26
N TYR A 528 20.36 -25.36 13.26
CA TYR A 528 20.42 -23.97 12.83
C TYR A 528 19.84 -23.03 13.89
N GLU A 529 20.21 -21.78 13.83
CA GLU A 529 19.54 -20.73 14.60
C GLU A 529 19.16 -19.53 13.73
N GLY A 530 18.02 -18.90 14.08
CA GLY A 530 17.59 -17.62 13.59
C GLY A 530 17.77 -16.55 14.67
N ARG A 531 18.59 -15.54 14.40
CA ARG A 531 18.82 -14.38 15.29
C ARG A 531 18.04 -13.19 14.82
N PHE A 532 17.36 -12.55 15.75
CA PHE A 532 16.58 -11.35 15.53
C PHE A 532 17.45 -10.11 15.73
N GLY A 533 17.39 -9.17 14.80
CA GLY A 533 18.15 -7.94 14.84
C GLY A 533 17.48 -6.80 14.08
N SER A 534 18.11 -5.64 14.06
CA SER A 534 17.58 -4.42 13.42
C SER A 534 17.27 -4.58 11.93
N THR A 535 17.92 -5.52 11.26
CA THR A 535 17.78 -5.84 9.82
C THR A 535 16.90 -7.07 9.57
N GLY A 536 16.20 -7.58 10.58
CA GLY A 536 15.32 -8.74 10.50
C GLY A 536 15.90 -10.00 11.10
N VAL A 537 15.50 -11.18 10.59
CA VAL A 537 15.94 -12.49 11.07
C VAL A 537 17.09 -12.99 10.20
N HIS A 538 18.21 -13.36 10.83
CA HIS A 538 19.39 -13.90 10.18
C HIS A 538 19.62 -15.34 10.60
N TYR A 539 19.79 -16.24 9.63
CA TYR A 539 19.94 -17.68 9.81
C TYR A 539 21.40 -18.09 9.68
N ARG A 540 21.84 -18.95 10.59
CA ARG A 540 23.18 -19.56 10.53
C ARG A 540 23.15 -21.01 10.99
N ALA A 541 24.12 -21.82 10.51
CA ALA A 541 24.34 -23.13 11.03
C ALA A 541 25.03 -23.08 12.42
N LEU A 542 24.70 -24.01 13.29
CA LEU A 542 25.33 -24.15 14.62
C LEU A 542 26.52 -25.15 14.61
N GLY A 543 26.95 -25.60 13.45
CA GLY A 543 28.03 -26.51 13.20
C GLY A 543 28.24 -26.63 11.71
N ASP A 544 28.24 -27.88 11.20
CA ASP A 544 28.28 -28.11 9.76
C ASP A 544 27.11 -27.49 9.05
N ASP A 545 27.32 -27.03 7.82
CA ASP A 545 26.28 -26.44 6.96
C ASP A 545 26.00 -27.32 5.75
N ALA A 546 24.74 -27.60 5.47
CA ALA A 546 24.36 -28.32 4.28
C ALA A 546 24.48 -27.41 3.03
N THR A 547 24.46 -28.00 1.84
CA THR A 547 24.49 -27.26 0.57
C THR A 547 23.15 -27.40 -0.14
N VAL A 548 22.60 -26.30 -0.66
CA VAL A 548 21.46 -26.32 -1.56
C VAL A 548 21.98 -26.33 -3.00
N GLU A 549 21.55 -27.35 -3.75
CA GLU A 549 21.78 -27.47 -5.17
C GLU A 549 20.50 -27.04 -5.91
N GLY A 550 20.60 -25.97 -6.68
CA GLY A 550 19.49 -25.43 -7.49
C GLY A 550 19.55 -25.86 -8.95
N GLY A 551 18.51 -25.47 -9.69
CA GLY A 551 18.51 -25.63 -11.15
C GLY A 551 19.68 -24.89 -11.81
N ARG A 552 20.18 -25.39 -12.97
CA ARG A 552 21.31 -24.86 -13.73
C ARG A 552 22.67 -24.93 -13.00
N GLY A 553 22.81 -25.82 -12.00
CA GLY A 553 24.06 -26.08 -11.31
C GLY A 553 24.46 -25.01 -10.29
N SER A 554 23.55 -24.16 -9.86
CA SER A 554 23.80 -23.22 -8.76
C SER A 554 23.90 -23.98 -7.43
N THR A 555 24.93 -23.67 -6.63
CA THR A 555 25.14 -24.24 -5.29
C THR A 555 25.33 -23.10 -4.29
N ALA A 556 24.76 -23.24 -3.10
CA ALA A 556 24.94 -22.30 -2.00
C ALA A 556 24.86 -23.02 -0.65
N PRO A 557 25.62 -22.58 0.39
CA PRO A 557 25.38 -23.03 1.75
C PRO A 557 23.90 -22.82 2.14
N LEU A 558 23.33 -23.77 2.88
CA LEU A 558 21.92 -23.68 3.27
C LEU A 558 21.64 -22.45 4.16
N SER A 559 22.58 -22.07 5.01
CA SER A 559 22.47 -20.85 5.81
C SER A 559 22.36 -19.59 4.93
N THR A 560 23.14 -19.49 3.86
CA THR A 560 23.05 -18.39 2.88
C THR A 560 21.73 -18.45 2.12
N TRP A 561 21.32 -19.64 1.72
CA TRP A 561 20.06 -19.84 1.03
C TRP A 561 18.85 -19.42 1.88
N LEU A 562 18.83 -19.77 3.19
CA LEU A 562 17.81 -19.38 4.16
C LEU A 562 17.72 -17.85 4.35
N ASN A 563 18.83 -17.14 4.28
CA ASN A 563 18.83 -15.68 4.36
C ASN A 563 18.25 -15.02 3.09
N ASN A 564 18.44 -15.65 1.93
CA ASN A 564 17.90 -15.16 0.66
C ASN A 564 16.44 -15.60 0.42
N HIS A 565 16.03 -16.72 1.02
CA HIS A 565 14.70 -17.33 0.88
C HIS A 565 14.15 -17.65 2.27
N LYS A 566 13.84 -16.62 3.02
CA LYS A 566 13.48 -16.75 4.43
C LYS A 566 12.23 -17.61 4.63
N PRO A 567 12.27 -18.55 5.58
CA PRO A 567 11.13 -19.36 5.93
C PRO A 567 10.01 -18.53 6.58
N THR A 568 8.80 -19.07 6.55
CA THR A 568 7.69 -18.56 7.35
C THR A 568 7.77 -19.15 8.75
N LEU A 569 7.69 -18.31 9.78
CA LEU A 569 7.68 -18.73 11.17
C LEU A 569 6.26 -18.66 11.73
N LEU A 570 5.74 -19.77 12.25
CA LEU A 570 4.43 -19.85 12.85
C LEU A 570 4.57 -19.78 14.38
N LEU A 571 3.82 -18.86 15.01
CA LEU A 571 3.87 -18.61 16.44
C LEU A 571 2.51 -18.93 17.09
N SER A 572 2.53 -19.06 18.41
CA SER A 572 1.31 -19.25 19.19
C SER A 572 0.35 -18.07 19.04
N GLY A 573 -0.97 -18.34 19.17
CA GLY A 573 -2.02 -17.33 19.09
C GLY A 573 -2.25 -16.80 17.67
N ASP A 574 -2.12 -17.67 16.67
CA ASP A 574 -2.42 -17.39 15.26
C ASP A 574 -1.57 -16.27 14.67
N ARG A 575 -0.33 -16.17 15.10
CA ARG A 575 0.67 -15.20 14.63
C ARG A 575 1.64 -15.87 13.66
N LEU A 576 2.15 -15.11 12.70
CA LEU A 576 3.20 -15.59 11.82
C LEU A 576 4.18 -14.46 11.45
N ILE A 577 5.42 -14.84 11.18
CA ILE A 577 6.42 -13.97 10.57
C ILE A 577 6.60 -14.43 9.13
N THR A 578 6.39 -13.51 8.21
CA THR A 578 6.54 -13.75 6.77
C THR A 578 8.02 -13.77 6.35
N GLY A 579 8.30 -14.30 5.16
CA GLY A 579 9.68 -14.34 4.62
C GLY A 579 10.33 -12.97 4.38
N ASP A 580 9.57 -11.87 4.50
CA ASP A 580 10.07 -10.50 4.49
C ASP A 580 10.18 -9.88 5.90
N ASP A 581 10.34 -10.72 6.91
CA ASP A 581 10.54 -10.37 8.32
C ASP A 581 9.42 -9.50 8.92
N ARG A 582 8.18 -9.75 8.56
CA ARG A 582 7.03 -9.02 9.09
C ARG A 582 6.15 -9.90 9.97
N LEU A 583 5.91 -9.42 11.18
CA LEU A 583 4.97 -10.05 12.10
C LEU A 583 3.54 -9.67 11.74
N LEU A 584 2.75 -10.67 11.44
CA LEU A 584 1.29 -10.60 11.33
C LEU A 584 0.69 -11.15 12.62
N ALA A 585 -0.03 -10.31 13.33
CA ALA A 585 -0.74 -10.68 14.54
C ALA A 585 -2.23 -10.40 14.36
N PRO A 586 -3.13 -11.31 14.76
CA PRO A 586 -4.56 -11.05 14.74
C PRO A 586 -4.88 -9.89 15.69
N ARG A 587 -5.92 -9.12 15.39
CA ARG A 587 -6.35 -7.98 16.21
C ARG A 587 -6.95 -8.41 17.54
N THR A 588 -7.67 -9.51 17.54
CA THR A 588 -8.30 -10.09 18.70
C THR A 588 -7.70 -11.46 18.98
N GLU A 589 -7.57 -11.81 20.25
CA GLU A 589 -7.19 -13.16 20.61
C GLU A 589 -8.29 -14.12 20.14
N LEU A 590 -7.86 -15.24 19.57
CA LEU A 590 -8.79 -16.31 19.21
C LEU A 590 -9.49 -16.83 20.47
N PRO A 591 -10.81 -17.11 20.39
CA PRO A 591 -11.48 -17.82 21.47
C PRO A 591 -10.86 -19.22 21.62
N PRO A 592 -10.90 -19.80 22.82
CA PRO A 592 -10.47 -21.17 23.01
C PRO A 592 -11.21 -22.14 22.07
N TYR A 593 -10.52 -23.19 21.61
CA TYR A 593 -11.15 -24.25 20.83
C TYR A 593 -12.37 -24.85 21.60
N PRO A 594 -13.53 -24.97 20.95
CA PRO A 594 -14.73 -25.45 21.65
C PRO A 594 -14.54 -26.88 22.19
N ARG A 595 -14.84 -27.07 23.49
CA ARG A 595 -14.66 -28.39 24.16
C ARG A 595 -15.54 -29.48 23.55
N ASP A 596 -16.72 -29.13 23.09
CA ASP A 596 -17.67 -30.02 22.43
C ASP A 596 -17.22 -30.46 21.02
N HIS A 597 -16.18 -29.84 20.46
CA HIS A 597 -15.51 -30.28 19.23
C HIS A 597 -14.37 -31.26 19.50
N LEU A 598 -13.95 -31.44 20.78
CA LEU A 598 -13.00 -32.47 21.14
C LEU A 598 -13.70 -33.85 21.16
N ARG A 599 -13.05 -34.86 20.59
CA ARG A 599 -13.56 -36.23 20.54
C ARG A 599 -12.82 -37.11 21.54
N SER A 600 -13.56 -37.87 22.34
CA SER A 600 -12.96 -38.82 23.27
C SER A 600 -12.77 -40.17 22.58
N LEU A 601 -11.63 -40.80 22.86
CA LEU A 601 -11.35 -42.20 22.54
C LEU A 601 -10.96 -42.92 23.81
N ASP A 602 -11.46 -44.17 23.96
CA ASP A 602 -11.06 -45.04 25.04
C ASP A 602 -9.76 -45.79 24.71
N TRP A 603 -8.65 -45.07 24.97
CA TRP A 603 -7.31 -45.59 24.72
C TRP A 603 -6.98 -46.84 25.53
N ALA A 604 -7.51 -46.96 26.74
CA ALA A 604 -7.27 -48.07 27.63
C ALA A 604 -8.00 -49.36 27.13
N ALA A 605 -9.25 -49.27 26.74
CA ALA A 605 -9.98 -50.39 26.11
C ALA A 605 -9.32 -50.79 24.78
N GLY A 606 -8.71 -49.84 24.05
CA GLY A 606 -7.91 -50.11 22.86
C GLY A 606 -6.55 -50.75 23.11
N GLY A 607 -6.16 -50.98 24.37
CA GLY A 607 -4.87 -51.58 24.77
C GLY A 607 -3.68 -50.65 24.49
N VAL A 608 -3.88 -49.32 24.44
CA VAL A 608 -2.85 -48.36 24.05
C VAL A 608 -1.96 -48.01 25.25
N ASN A 609 -0.66 -48.08 25.04
CA ASN A 609 0.31 -47.47 25.93
C ASN A 609 0.52 -45.99 25.51
N ILE A 610 -0.11 -45.07 26.19
CA ILE A 610 -0.14 -43.66 25.87
C ILE A 610 1.26 -42.99 25.94
N ALA A 611 2.26 -43.66 26.48
CA ALA A 611 3.67 -43.20 26.47
C ALA A 611 4.40 -43.61 25.17
N VAL A 612 3.75 -44.37 24.29
CA VAL A 612 4.33 -44.86 23.04
C VAL A 612 3.59 -44.27 21.85
N GLU A 613 4.23 -43.29 21.18
CA GLU A 613 3.67 -42.57 20.04
C GLU A 613 3.65 -43.43 18.79
N SER A 614 4.85 -43.84 18.38
CA SER A 614 5.11 -44.53 17.12
C SER A 614 5.02 -46.03 17.26
N GLN A 615 4.50 -46.72 16.24
CA GLN A 615 4.63 -48.18 16.14
C GLN A 615 6.06 -48.64 15.85
N GLY A 616 6.93 -47.78 15.37
CA GLY A 616 8.32 -48.08 15.09
C GLY A 616 8.54 -49.22 14.09
N LEU A 617 9.79 -49.72 14.04
CA LEU A 617 10.12 -50.85 13.17
C LEU A 617 9.54 -52.16 13.64
N ASP A 618 9.35 -52.27 14.93
CA ASP A 618 8.81 -53.48 15.57
C ASP A 618 7.29 -53.60 15.43
N ARG A 619 6.64 -52.61 14.79
CA ARG A 619 5.22 -52.57 14.56
C ARG A 619 4.42 -52.75 15.87
N ARG A 620 4.77 -52.04 16.91
CA ARG A 620 4.14 -52.09 18.23
C ARG A 620 2.64 -51.80 18.17
N ALA A 621 1.86 -52.85 18.40
CA ALA A 621 0.39 -52.81 18.36
C ALA A 621 -0.23 -51.94 19.50
N ASP A 622 0.55 -51.68 20.57
CA ASP A 622 0.12 -50.86 21.72
C ASP A 622 0.46 -49.37 21.58
N SER A 623 0.99 -48.93 20.44
CA SER A 623 1.25 -47.51 20.17
C SER A 623 0.00 -46.74 19.82
N ILE A 624 0.04 -45.40 20.04
CA ILE A 624 -1.03 -44.48 19.63
C ILE A 624 -1.25 -44.54 18.13
N GLN A 625 -0.18 -44.53 17.35
CA GLN A 625 -0.22 -44.62 15.90
C GLN A 625 -0.88 -45.91 15.39
N ALA A 626 -0.51 -47.10 15.94
CA ALA A 626 -1.11 -48.35 15.56
C ALA A 626 -2.61 -48.43 15.91
N PHE A 627 -3.01 -47.89 17.05
CA PHE A 627 -4.40 -47.73 17.40
C PHE A 627 -5.17 -46.84 16.43
N MET A 628 -4.63 -45.67 16.09
CA MET A 628 -5.26 -44.74 15.13
C MET A 628 -5.37 -45.37 13.74
N ALA A 629 -4.36 -46.11 13.27
CA ALA A 629 -4.42 -46.82 12.02
C ALA A 629 -5.58 -47.83 11.97
N ARG A 630 -5.76 -48.65 13.04
CA ARG A 630 -6.91 -49.58 13.15
C ARG A 630 -8.23 -48.81 13.24
N TYR A 631 -8.32 -47.82 14.13
CA TYR A 631 -9.53 -47.02 14.32
C TYR A 631 -9.99 -46.38 13.00
N LEU A 632 -9.08 -45.81 12.23
CA LEU A 632 -9.38 -45.23 10.95
C LEU A 632 -9.80 -46.28 9.91
N GLY A 633 -9.12 -47.41 9.84
CA GLY A 633 -9.48 -48.49 8.92
C GLY A 633 -10.83 -49.11 9.21
N GLU A 634 -11.27 -49.09 10.46
CA GLU A 634 -12.61 -49.60 10.89
C GLU A 634 -13.74 -48.60 10.67
N ASN A 635 -13.45 -47.29 10.78
CA ASN A 635 -14.45 -46.22 10.78
C ASN A 635 -14.50 -45.38 9.51
N GLN A 636 -13.49 -45.50 8.66
CA GLN A 636 -13.39 -44.73 7.41
C GLN A 636 -12.90 -45.66 6.26
N THR A 637 -13.19 -45.30 5.02
CA THR A 637 -12.71 -46.01 3.84
C THR A 637 -11.51 -45.26 3.25
N PHE A 638 -10.42 -45.97 2.99
CA PHE A 638 -9.22 -45.46 2.32
C PHE A 638 -8.83 -46.38 1.15
N ASP A 639 -8.34 -45.78 0.05
CA ASP A 639 -7.64 -46.50 -1.00
C ASP A 639 -6.20 -46.79 -0.60
N VAL A 640 -5.61 -45.84 0.16
CA VAL A 640 -4.26 -45.94 0.74
C VAL A 640 -4.26 -45.37 2.15
N LEU A 641 -3.71 -46.14 3.11
CA LEU A 641 -3.34 -45.64 4.43
C LEU A 641 -1.87 -46.01 4.64
N ILE A 642 -1.03 -45.01 4.89
CA ILE A 642 0.42 -45.19 4.97
C ILE A 642 0.98 -44.66 6.27
N ASP A 643 1.87 -45.42 6.88
CA ASP A 643 2.76 -45.03 7.98
C ASP A 643 3.90 -44.18 7.41
N ASP A 644 3.83 -42.88 7.60
CA ASP A 644 4.87 -41.90 7.16
C ASP A 644 5.70 -41.38 8.33
N ASP A 645 5.50 -41.94 9.53
CA ASP A 645 6.25 -41.57 10.74
C ASP A 645 7.76 -41.69 10.51
N ARG A 646 8.50 -40.71 10.91
CA ARG A 646 9.98 -40.56 10.95
C ARG A 646 10.38 -39.17 10.48
N SER A 647 11.67 -38.92 10.66
CA SER A 647 12.29 -37.67 10.23
C SER A 647 11.89 -37.26 8.80
N GLY A 648 11.32 -36.07 8.64
CA GLY A 648 10.85 -35.52 7.37
C GLY A 648 9.44 -35.97 6.98
N GLU A 649 8.65 -36.51 7.86
CA GLU A 649 7.26 -36.94 7.67
C GLU A 649 6.31 -35.82 7.23
N ALA A 650 5.27 -36.18 6.51
CA ALA A 650 4.12 -35.31 6.27
C ALA A 650 3.15 -35.32 7.47
N ALA A 651 2.92 -36.48 8.05
CA ALA A 651 2.18 -36.78 9.25
C ALA A 651 2.54 -38.20 9.70
N ASP A 652 2.20 -38.60 10.95
CA ASP A 652 2.44 -39.95 11.42
C ASP A 652 1.69 -41.00 10.57
N LEU A 653 0.43 -40.68 10.20
CA LEU A 653 -0.34 -41.48 9.25
C LEU A 653 -0.93 -40.59 8.17
N VAL A 654 -0.91 -41.06 6.92
CA VAL A 654 -1.55 -40.38 5.79
C VAL A 654 -2.54 -41.32 5.12
N GLY A 655 -3.82 -40.93 5.20
CA GLY A 655 -4.93 -41.64 4.52
C GLY A 655 -5.31 -40.94 3.23
N ILE A 656 -5.53 -41.69 2.15
CA ILE A 656 -5.92 -41.17 0.85
C ILE A 656 -7.12 -41.94 0.33
N ARG A 657 -8.11 -41.22 -0.18
CA ARG A 657 -9.30 -41.80 -0.85
C ARG A 657 -9.67 -40.92 -2.04
N VAL A 658 -9.98 -41.57 -3.15
CA VAL A 658 -10.57 -40.91 -4.33
C VAL A 658 -12.06 -41.17 -4.34
N ASP A 659 -12.87 -40.13 -4.39
CA ASP A 659 -14.31 -40.20 -4.41
C ASP A 659 -14.86 -39.21 -5.43
N GLY A 660 -15.33 -39.73 -6.57
CA GLY A 660 -15.75 -38.89 -7.69
C GLY A 660 -14.62 -38.01 -8.20
N GLY A 661 -14.81 -36.71 -8.15
CA GLY A 661 -13.79 -35.70 -8.55
C GLY A 661 -12.92 -35.22 -7.40
N ASP A 662 -13.08 -35.72 -6.17
CA ASP A 662 -12.35 -35.28 -5.01
C ASP A 662 -11.24 -36.27 -4.60
N LEU A 663 -10.09 -35.70 -4.18
CA LEU A 663 -8.98 -36.40 -3.56
C LEU A 663 -9.00 -36.09 -2.06
N HIS A 664 -9.56 -37.01 -1.25
CA HIS A 664 -9.56 -36.88 0.19
C HIS A 664 -8.20 -37.29 0.76
N VAL A 665 -7.59 -36.37 1.51
CA VAL A 665 -6.32 -36.58 2.21
C VAL A 665 -6.54 -36.38 3.70
N THR A 666 -6.26 -37.39 4.50
CA THR A 666 -6.32 -37.34 5.97
C THR A 666 -4.91 -37.38 6.53
N LEU A 667 -4.50 -36.31 7.23
CA LEU A 667 -3.22 -36.23 7.94
C LEU A 667 -3.47 -36.44 9.43
N VAL A 668 -2.82 -37.43 10.03
CA VAL A 668 -2.97 -37.76 11.45
C VAL A 668 -1.64 -37.51 12.16
N HIS A 669 -1.67 -36.63 13.15
CA HIS A 669 -0.54 -36.35 14.02
C HIS A 669 -0.79 -36.93 15.40
N CYS A 670 0.07 -37.86 15.80
CA CYS A 670 0.02 -38.54 17.09
C CYS A 670 0.96 -37.86 18.09
N LYS A 671 0.56 -37.82 19.37
CA LYS A 671 1.47 -37.34 20.43
C LYS A 671 1.32 -38.11 21.69
N TYR A 672 2.42 -38.70 22.17
CA TYR A 672 2.46 -39.46 23.42
C TYR A 672 2.20 -38.56 24.64
N SER A 673 1.83 -39.19 25.74
CA SER A 673 1.79 -38.55 27.06
C SER A 673 2.90 -39.11 27.93
N SER A 674 3.81 -38.22 28.36
CA SER A 674 4.93 -38.63 29.24
C SER A 674 4.50 -38.97 30.67
N LYS A 675 3.21 -38.79 31.00
CA LYS A 675 2.59 -39.20 32.29
C LYS A 675 1.31 -39.98 32.03
N PRO A 676 0.95 -40.90 32.94
CA PRO A 676 -0.22 -41.71 32.80
C PRO A 676 -1.54 -40.90 32.82
N ASP A 677 -1.52 -39.72 33.43
CA ASP A 677 -2.67 -38.83 33.53
C ASP A 677 -2.58 -37.65 32.60
N ALA A 678 -3.70 -37.23 32.04
CA ALA A 678 -3.85 -36.03 31.28
C ALA A 678 -3.48 -34.81 32.13
N GLY A 679 -2.71 -33.87 31.57
CA GLY A 679 -2.19 -32.72 32.33
C GLY A 679 -2.15 -31.42 31.52
N SER A 680 -1.96 -30.28 32.20
CA SER A 680 -1.95 -28.93 31.65
C SER A 680 -0.62 -28.54 30.96
N ARG A 681 0.25 -29.48 30.62
CA ARG A 681 1.53 -29.19 29.99
C ARG A 681 1.33 -28.64 28.58
N LEU A 682 2.17 -27.70 28.18
CA LEU A 682 2.12 -27.00 26.89
C LEU A 682 3.15 -27.50 25.88
N LYS A 683 4.23 -28.12 26.32
CA LYS A 683 5.32 -28.54 25.38
C LYS A 683 4.82 -29.51 24.31
N ASP A 684 4.13 -30.59 24.73
CA ASP A 684 3.63 -31.60 23.80
C ASP A 684 2.54 -31.03 22.86
N PRO A 685 1.60 -30.16 23.33
CA PRO A 685 0.70 -29.40 22.46
C PRO A 685 1.42 -28.49 21.46
N TYR A 686 2.47 -27.79 21.85
CA TYR A 686 3.24 -26.95 20.91
C TYR A 686 3.75 -27.78 19.74
N GLU A 687 4.33 -28.93 20.03
CA GLU A 687 4.91 -29.81 19.02
C GLU A 687 3.85 -30.35 18.05
N VAL A 688 2.78 -30.97 18.56
CA VAL A 688 1.75 -31.57 17.69
C VAL A 688 0.95 -30.52 16.91
N CYS A 689 0.66 -29.35 17.51
CA CYS A 689 0.05 -28.25 16.79
C CYS A 689 0.98 -27.71 15.69
N GLY A 690 2.26 -27.60 15.97
CA GLY A 690 3.27 -27.22 14.98
C GLY A 690 3.37 -28.22 13.83
N GLN A 691 3.33 -29.53 14.10
CA GLN A 691 3.30 -30.58 13.08
C GLN A 691 2.03 -30.46 12.21
N ALA A 692 0.87 -30.31 12.82
CA ALA A 692 -0.42 -30.13 12.12
C ALA A 692 -0.41 -28.89 11.21
N MET A 693 0.12 -27.76 11.70
CA MET A 693 0.25 -26.53 10.91
C MET A 693 1.18 -26.73 9.72
N ARG A 694 2.35 -27.39 9.92
CA ARG A 694 3.27 -27.72 8.82
C ARG A 694 2.64 -28.63 7.77
N GLY A 695 1.81 -29.60 8.19
CA GLY A 695 1.08 -30.51 7.30
C GLY A 695 0.18 -29.83 6.29
N ALA A 696 -0.31 -28.63 6.61
CA ALA A 696 -1.20 -27.85 5.73
C ALA A 696 -0.57 -27.49 4.37
N ARG A 697 0.77 -27.38 4.30
CA ARG A 697 1.53 -27.08 3.06
C ARG A 697 1.29 -28.08 1.93
N TRP A 698 0.98 -29.33 2.25
CA TRP A 698 0.82 -30.40 1.30
C TRP A 698 -0.40 -30.27 0.39
N ARG A 699 -1.30 -29.34 0.68
CA ARG A 699 -2.44 -29.01 -0.17
C ARG A 699 -2.04 -28.40 -1.52
N ASP A 700 -0.92 -27.73 -1.58
CA ASP A 700 -0.49 -26.98 -2.77
C ASP A 700 -0.28 -27.92 -3.98
N ASN A 701 -0.52 -27.41 -5.18
CA ASN A 701 -0.37 -28.12 -6.44
C ASN A 701 -1.12 -29.48 -6.49
N ALA A 702 -2.41 -29.47 -6.13
CA ALA A 702 -3.30 -30.63 -6.13
C ALA A 702 -2.75 -31.82 -5.30
N ALA A 703 -2.04 -31.55 -4.21
CA ALA A 703 -1.38 -32.53 -3.36
C ALA A 703 -0.32 -33.40 -4.09
N LEU A 704 0.07 -33.05 -5.31
CA LEU A 704 1.05 -33.82 -6.06
C LEU A 704 2.41 -33.94 -5.34
N PRO A 705 2.96 -32.88 -4.72
CA PRO A 705 4.19 -32.99 -3.94
C PRO A 705 4.07 -33.98 -2.77
N LEU A 706 2.90 -34.06 -2.12
CA LEU A 706 2.63 -35.06 -1.07
C LEU A 706 2.68 -36.48 -1.62
N LEU A 707 1.98 -36.74 -2.72
CA LEU A 707 1.94 -38.08 -3.33
C LEU A 707 3.33 -38.54 -3.79
N GLU A 708 4.14 -37.63 -4.33
CA GLU A 708 5.53 -37.89 -4.69
C GLU A 708 6.41 -38.13 -3.47
N HIS A 709 6.21 -37.36 -2.41
CA HIS A 709 6.90 -37.55 -1.14
C HIS A 709 6.61 -38.94 -0.54
N LEU A 710 5.33 -39.32 -0.45
CA LEU A 710 4.92 -40.63 0.06
C LEU A 710 5.48 -41.80 -0.76
N ASP A 711 5.49 -41.69 -2.11
CA ASP A 711 6.08 -42.73 -2.98
C ASP A 711 7.60 -42.89 -2.72
N ARG A 712 8.33 -41.77 -2.61
CA ARG A 712 9.78 -41.83 -2.31
C ARG A 712 10.04 -42.47 -0.93
N ARG A 713 9.24 -42.12 0.07
CA ARG A 713 9.38 -42.64 1.43
C ARG A 713 9.01 -44.11 1.51
N ALA A 714 7.96 -44.54 0.88
CA ALA A 714 7.58 -45.96 0.81
C ALA A 714 8.68 -46.81 0.15
N VAL A 715 9.30 -46.33 -0.93
CA VAL A 715 10.45 -47.00 -1.57
C VAL A 715 11.66 -47.04 -0.60
N GLY A 716 11.93 -45.93 0.07
CA GLY A 716 13.01 -45.85 1.06
C GLY A 716 12.80 -46.83 2.24
N TYR A 717 11.54 -46.92 2.70
CA TYR A 717 11.16 -47.83 3.78
C TYR A 717 11.43 -49.28 3.40
N THR A 718 10.86 -49.72 2.26
CA THR A 718 11.05 -51.10 1.78
C THR A 718 12.52 -51.45 1.58
N ARG A 719 13.30 -50.54 0.98
CA ARG A 719 14.74 -50.73 0.76
C ARG A 719 15.54 -50.90 2.05
N ARG A 720 15.20 -50.12 3.08
CA ARG A 720 15.99 -50.04 4.33
C ARG A 720 15.55 -51.09 5.32
N PHE A 721 14.26 -51.48 5.35
CA PHE A 721 13.68 -52.31 6.40
C PHE A 721 13.06 -53.62 5.90
N GLY A 722 12.93 -53.79 4.59
CA GLY A 722 12.40 -55.03 3.97
C GLY A 722 10.90 -55.24 4.11
N GLY A 723 10.17 -54.28 4.73
CA GLY A 723 8.71 -54.35 4.94
C GLY A 723 7.93 -53.35 4.04
N THR A 724 6.66 -53.22 4.32
CA THR A 724 5.80 -52.18 3.70
C THR A 724 5.40 -51.09 4.70
N ALA A 725 5.30 -49.85 4.23
CA ALA A 725 4.79 -48.71 4.99
C ALA A 725 3.27 -48.59 4.89
N PHE A 726 2.63 -49.42 4.04
CA PHE A 726 1.20 -49.35 3.82
C PHE A 726 0.46 -50.19 4.85
N GLU A 727 -0.50 -49.54 5.54
CA GLU A 727 -1.50 -50.20 6.39
C GLU A 727 -2.70 -50.67 5.58
N ILE A 728 -3.10 -49.88 4.56
CA ILE A 728 -4.16 -50.19 3.59
C ILE A 728 -3.63 -49.82 2.19
N GLY A 729 -3.96 -50.65 1.21
CA GLY A 729 -3.56 -50.42 -0.18
C GLY A 729 -2.08 -50.76 -0.40
N ASP A 730 -1.53 -50.26 -1.46
CA ASP A 730 -0.16 -50.50 -1.90
C ASP A 730 0.41 -49.37 -2.76
N ARG A 731 1.67 -49.53 -3.15
CA ARG A 731 2.36 -48.56 -3.99
C ARG A 731 1.77 -48.39 -5.37
N GLU A 732 1.18 -49.47 -5.96
CA GLU A 732 0.55 -49.40 -7.26
C GLU A 732 -0.72 -48.54 -7.21
N MET A 733 -1.51 -48.65 -6.15
CA MET A 733 -2.67 -47.80 -5.91
C MET A 733 -2.24 -46.33 -5.74
N LEU A 734 -1.22 -46.08 -4.93
CA LEU A 734 -0.67 -44.72 -4.74
C LEU A 734 -0.20 -44.13 -6.07
N PHE A 735 0.46 -44.91 -6.91
CA PHE A 735 0.89 -44.51 -8.25
C PHE A 735 -0.28 -44.14 -9.16
N ARG A 736 -1.33 -44.95 -9.18
CA ARG A 736 -2.57 -44.68 -9.95
C ARG A 736 -3.23 -43.38 -9.51
N ILE A 737 -3.33 -43.14 -8.23
CA ILE A 737 -3.88 -41.89 -7.69
C ILE A 737 -3.02 -40.69 -8.11
N ARG A 738 -1.70 -40.82 -8.05
CA ARG A 738 -0.77 -39.75 -8.48
C ARG A 738 -0.93 -39.37 -9.94
N GLN A 739 -1.17 -40.35 -10.83
CA GLN A 739 -1.36 -40.09 -12.27
C GLN A 739 -2.58 -39.21 -12.56
N GLN A 740 -3.64 -39.31 -11.75
CA GLN A 740 -4.86 -38.53 -11.91
C GLN A 740 -5.01 -37.34 -10.98
N ALA A 741 -4.05 -37.11 -10.07
CA ALA A 741 -4.15 -36.10 -9.01
C ALA A 741 -4.41 -34.68 -9.55
N SER A 742 -3.84 -34.33 -10.70
CA SER A 742 -4.05 -33.00 -11.33
C SER A 742 -5.48 -32.78 -11.83
N LEU A 743 -6.30 -33.85 -11.92
CA LEU A 743 -7.70 -33.80 -12.34
C LEU A 743 -8.67 -33.83 -11.16
N LEU A 744 -8.15 -33.98 -9.93
CA LEU A 744 -8.92 -34.12 -8.71
C LEU A 744 -8.81 -32.86 -7.83
N PHE A 745 -9.87 -32.59 -7.08
CA PHE A 745 -9.88 -31.51 -6.10
C PHE A 745 -9.42 -32.02 -4.72
N PRO A 746 -8.30 -31.53 -4.15
CA PRO A 746 -7.82 -31.99 -2.87
C PRO A 746 -8.71 -31.50 -1.71
N ARG A 747 -9.15 -32.44 -0.86
CA ARG A 747 -9.91 -32.21 0.36
C ARG A 747 -9.12 -32.72 1.54
N PHE A 748 -8.63 -31.82 2.38
CA PHE A 748 -7.81 -32.18 3.51
C PHE A 748 -8.61 -32.28 4.80
N THR A 749 -8.30 -33.28 5.62
CA THR A 749 -8.69 -33.37 7.02
C THR A 749 -7.42 -33.58 7.84
N THR A 750 -7.18 -32.72 8.83
CA THR A 750 -6.04 -32.87 9.75
C THR A 750 -6.57 -33.34 11.09
N MET A 751 -5.99 -34.38 11.63
CA MET A 751 -6.36 -34.98 12.92
C MET A 751 -5.19 -34.90 13.90
N ILE A 752 -5.47 -34.51 15.13
CA ILE A 752 -4.55 -34.62 16.26
C ILE A 752 -5.04 -35.74 17.18
N ALA A 753 -4.21 -36.75 17.42
CA ALA A 753 -4.48 -37.85 18.33
C ALA A 753 -3.55 -37.73 19.56
N ARG A 754 -4.12 -37.26 20.69
CA ARG A 754 -3.36 -36.98 21.91
C ARG A 754 -4.07 -37.50 23.16
N PRO A 755 -3.75 -38.71 23.63
CA PRO A 755 -4.32 -39.26 24.88
C PRO A 755 -4.08 -38.41 26.12
N GLY A 756 -3.01 -37.62 26.16
CA GLY A 756 -2.70 -36.72 27.25
C GLY A 756 -3.54 -35.43 27.32
N LEU A 757 -4.54 -35.26 26.45
CA LEU A 757 -5.51 -34.19 26.48
C LEU A 757 -6.84 -34.72 27.04
N SER A 758 -7.22 -34.29 28.24
CA SER A 758 -8.54 -34.61 28.78
C SER A 758 -9.56 -33.59 28.35
N ILE A 759 -10.68 -34.05 27.81
CA ILE A 759 -11.78 -33.18 27.36
C ILE A 759 -12.35 -32.40 28.54
N GLY A 760 -12.50 -33.04 29.69
CA GLY A 760 -13.06 -32.41 30.88
C GLY A 760 -12.13 -31.39 31.54
N SER A 761 -10.81 -31.60 31.50
CA SER A 761 -9.81 -30.83 32.25
C SER A 761 -8.79 -30.03 31.44
N ALA A 762 -8.93 -29.98 30.09
CA ALA A 762 -8.06 -29.19 29.25
C ALA A 762 -8.03 -27.71 29.68
N SER A 763 -6.84 -27.12 29.80
CA SER A 763 -6.70 -25.71 30.15
C SER A 763 -7.10 -24.79 29.01
N ASP A 764 -7.56 -23.57 29.33
CA ASP A 764 -7.85 -22.56 28.30
C ASP A 764 -6.64 -22.24 27.43
N GLU A 765 -5.44 -22.35 27.98
CA GLU A 765 -4.18 -22.11 27.23
C GLU A 765 -3.95 -23.23 26.20
N GLN A 766 -4.19 -24.49 26.55
CA GLN A 766 -4.15 -25.61 25.61
C GLN A 766 -5.21 -25.44 24.52
N LEU A 767 -6.43 -25.06 24.90
CA LEU A 767 -7.51 -24.85 23.94
C LEU A 767 -7.26 -23.67 23.00
N ARG A 768 -6.66 -22.57 23.47
CA ARG A 768 -6.25 -21.46 22.61
C ARG A 768 -5.15 -21.85 21.64
N LEU A 769 -4.21 -22.67 22.06
CA LEU A 769 -3.17 -23.21 21.19
C LEU A 769 -3.76 -24.05 20.05
N ILE A 770 -4.67 -24.96 20.42
CA ILE A 770 -5.39 -25.79 19.44
C ILE A 770 -6.24 -24.91 18.50
N ALA A 771 -6.90 -23.87 19.02
CA ALA A 771 -7.67 -22.94 18.21
C ALA A 771 -6.80 -22.22 17.15
N GLY A 772 -5.57 -21.80 17.53
CA GLY A 772 -4.62 -21.20 16.59
C GLY A 772 -4.19 -22.17 15.49
N ALA A 773 -3.89 -23.42 15.85
CA ALA A 773 -3.56 -24.45 14.89
C ALA A 773 -4.75 -24.77 13.95
N ALA A 774 -5.95 -24.90 14.51
CA ALA A 774 -7.17 -25.15 13.74
C ALA A 774 -7.46 -24.00 12.76
N SER A 775 -7.38 -22.75 13.23
CA SER A 775 -7.56 -21.55 12.40
C SER A 775 -6.59 -21.55 11.20
N TYR A 776 -5.31 -21.78 11.45
CA TYR A 776 -4.31 -21.85 10.40
C TYR A 776 -4.56 -22.97 9.40
N VAL A 777 -4.71 -24.23 9.89
CA VAL A 777 -4.93 -25.40 9.05
C VAL A 777 -6.19 -25.24 8.19
N GLN A 778 -7.30 -24.84 8.79
CA GLN A 778 -8.57 -24.64 8.07
C GLN A 778 -8.47 -23.52 7.04
N THR A 779 -7.76 -22.44 7.36
CA THR A 779 -7.55 -21.32 6.43
C THR A 779 -6.70 -21.76 5.22
N VAL A 780 -5.61 -22.48 5.46
CA VAL A 780 -4.71 -22.94 4.39
C VAL A 780 -5.34 -24.07 3.57
N THR A 781 -5.91 -25.09 4.21
CA THR A 781 -6.38 -26.30 3.52
C THR A 781 -7.83 -26.19 3.04
N LYS A 782 -8.62 -25.25 3.59
CA LYS A 782 -10.08 -25.18 3.45
C LYS A 782 -10.77 -26.49 3.89
N GLY A 783 -10.11 -27.24 4.76
CA GLY A 783 -10.47 -28.60 5.16
C GLY A 783 -10.87 -28.72 6.62
N GLY A 784 -11.08 -29.97 7.04
CA GLY A 784 -11.45 -30.32 8.43
C GLY A 784 -10.28 -30.31 9.39
N PHE A 785 -10.58 -30.04 10.68
CA PHE A 785 -9.62 -30.18 11.77
C PHE A 785 -10.32 -30.89 12.94
N GLU A 786 -9.74 -31.96 13.39
CA GLU A 786 -10.31 -32.83 14.43
C GLU A 786 -9.29 -33.11 15.54
N VAL A 787 -9.73 -33.18 16.76
CA VAL A 787 -8.85 -33.44 17.92
C VAL A 787 -9.42 -34.58 18.75
N TYR A 788 -8.62 -35.60 18.97
CA TYR A 788 -8.93 -36.79 19.72
C TYR A 788 -8.14 -36.81 21.03
N GLY A 789 -8.84 -36.85 22.16
CA GLY A 789 -8.29 -36.87 23.49
C GLY A 789 -8.80 -38.05 24.32
N SER A 790 -8.64 -37.94 25.62
CA SER A 790 -9.26 -38.82 26.64
C SER A 790 -10.45 -38.11 27.29
N ASP A 791 -11.28 -38.86 27.97
CA ASP A 791 -12.36 -38.32 28.83
C ASP A 791 -11.85 -37.38 29.93
#